data_f9deb86f58779bf8eca951cd89bf7748
#
_entry.id   f9deb86f58779bf8eca951cd89bf7748
#
_cell.length_a   1.000
_cell.length_b   1.000
_cell.length_c   1.000
_cell.angle_alpha   90.00
_cell.angle_beta   90.00
_cell.angle_gamma   90.00
#
_symmetry.space_group_name_H-M   'P 1'
#
loop_
_entity.id
_entity.type
_entity.pdbx_description
1 polymer ?
#
loop_
_entity_poly.entity_id
_entity_poly.type
_entity_poly.pdbx_seq_one_letter_code
_entity_poly.pdbx_strand_id
1 'polypeptide(L)'
;QKEGLLSAKNLGFEQRPTSDDVLLVGIEGPADQIKIYIHPVEVKIGQNSPTVLSKANTQVRNTYEGLWTALWPEEGRNTLERKLSRNFFVQLLLVCCEKMKLYDIYPNEEWDNVLDLYRENLLNENYVFSNAMDQYIGKGTIVSFGTDVLNIAGKIANDVCTLEFPEKMGSSYMVLSAAKIEKSLDADIKSLPTRIKDLYSPKAEPAIILEDSSGNTSTVVELPVASQISYSVDKVAPISIVAEPKSEYTAKTIEETPIQPNEEEVLENEDSVKVTGMQIVFGKDVTSGTAVVWEPNDTNQLFHTNTGIIGTMGTGKTQFTKSLITQLYCEQNKNVGDTPLGILIFDYKGDYNESKEDFIKATNATVLKPYHLPFNPLALTKSKVFKPLLPIHTANAFKDTLSKVYGLGPKQQNTLFQCIIDAYASRGILPGNPSSWDNTPPTFDTVYSLYANDEEIKKNDSLAAAMDKLFQFQVFEENAGATKSLFELLKGVVVIDLSGYDADIQSLIVAITLDLFYSQMQAAGSSKLDGQYRQLTKLILVDEADNFMSEGFPALKKILKEGREFGVGTILSTQFLKHFGSGEDDYAKYILTWVVHNVADLKAADVEFVFKTESKSTESQTLYNDIKALKKHHSIVKISTQKPKYIQDKAFWQLYSELKPD
;
A
#
# COMPACT_ATOMS: atom_id res chain seq x y z
N GLN A 1 2.00 6.08 11.67
CA GLN A 1 2.44 6.99 12.74
C GLN A 1 1.56 6.96 13.99
N LYS A 2 0.34 6.43 13.98
CA LYS A 2 -0.50 6.34 15.20
C LYS A 2 -0.03 5.28 16.22
N GLU A 3 0.84 4.36 15.86
CA GLU A 3 1.19 3.18 16.67
C GLU A 3 2.70 2.93 16.84
N GLY A 4 3.59 3.85 16.48
CA GLY A 4 5.03 3.72 16.64
C GLY A 4 5.58 4.47 17.87
N LEU A 5 6.80 4.12 18.34
CA LEU A 5 7.50 4.83 19.42
C LEU A 5 7.65 6.34 19.14
N LEU A 6 7.79 6.73 17.88
CA LEU A 6 7.85 8.12 17.42
C LEU A 6 6.48 8.65 16.96
N SER A 7 5.36 8.06 17.39
CA SER A 7 4.04 8.62 17.11
C SER A 7 3.81 9.93 17.88
N ALA A 8 3.02 10.84 17.33
CA ALA A 8 2.68 12.10 17.98
C ALA A 8 2.16 11.89 19.43
N LYS A 9 1.39 10.82 19.66
CA LYS A 9 0.88 10.43 20.98
C LYS A 9 2.02 10.06 21.94
N ASN A 10 2.94 9.21 21.52
CA ASN A 10 4.06 8.76 22.36
C ASN A 10 5.09 9.86 22.61
N LEU A 11 5.16 10.85 21.70
CA LEU A 11 5.98 12.05 21.86
C LEU A 11 5.29 13.16 22.66
N GLY A 12 4.08 12.91 23.20
CA GLY A 12 3.35 13.88 24.03
C GLY A 12 2.57 14.95 23.25
N PHE A 13 2.27 14.73 21.96
CA PHE A 13 1.57 15.69 21.09
C PHE A 13 0.09 15.37 20.89
N GLU A 14 -0.60 14.81 21.84
CA GLU A 14 -1.97 14.26 21.69
C GLU A 14 -3.00 15.20 21.05
N GLN A 15 -2.72 16.51 20.93
CA GLN A 15 -3.64 17.49 20.36
C GLN A 15 -3.00 18.50 19.40
N ARG A 16 -1.76 18.32 18.98
CA ARG A 16 -1.07 19.26 18.11
C ARG A 16 -0.96 18.72 16.68
N PRO A 17 -1.28 19.52 15.65
CA PRO A 17 -1.02 19.12 14.27
C PRO A 17 0.49 18.98 14.05
N THR A 18 0.91 17.85 13.48
CA THR A 18 2.32 17.54 13.12
C THR A 18 2.45 17.37 11.62
N SER A 19 3.65 17.59 11.09
CA SER A 19 3.99 17.31 9.70
C SER A 19 4.37 15.84 9.55
N ASP A 20 3.99 15.25 8.43
CA ASP A 20 4.14 13.82 8.20
C ASP A 20 4.75 13.48 6.83
N ASP A 21 5.07 14.48 5.99
CA ASP A 21 5.43 14.21 4.60
C ASP A 21 6.86 13.67 4.48
N VAL A 22 7.88 14.42 4.91
CA VAL A 22 9.29 14.01 4.82
C VAL A 22 10.06 14.49 6.05
N LEU A 23 10.97 13.65 6.56
CA LEU A 23 11.97 14.04 7.55
C LEU A 23 13.36 13.86 6.94
N LEU A 24 14.07 14.94 6.74
CA LEU A 24 15.48 14.91 6.37
C LEU A 24 16.34 14.74 7.61
N VAL A 25 17.30 13.83 7.55
CA VAL A 25 18.25 13.58 8.63
C VAL A 25 19.66 13.69 8.06
N GLY A 26 20.43 14.65 8.57
CA GLY A 26 21.84 14.81 8.23
C GLY A 26 22.74 14.16 9.28
N ILE A 27 23.82 13.52 8.85
CA ILE A 27 24.86 12.96 9.72
C ILE A 27 26.21 13.50 9.24
N GLU A 28 26.97 14.07 10.15
CA GLU A 28 28.31 14.57 9.83
C GLU A 28 29.31 14.36 10.97
N GLY A 29 30.57 14.51 10.66
CA GLY A 29 31.70 14.51 11.61
C GLY A 29 32.51 13.22 11.57
N PRO A 30 33.64 13.20 12.25
CA PRO A 30 34.44 11.99 12.44
C PRO A 30 33.72 11.02 13.35
N ALA A 31 34.07 9.73 13.30
CA ALA A 31 33.36 8.65 14.00
C ALA A 31 33.22 8.85 15.53
N ASP A 32 34.14 9.60 16.13
CA ASP A 32 34.17 9.91 17.56
C ASP A 32 33.44 11.23 17.92
N GLN A 33 32.92 11.98 16.92
CA GLN A 33 32.22 13.25 17.10
C GLN A 33 31.00 13.38 16.17
N ILE A 34 30.20 12.35 16.08
CA ILE A 34 29.03 12.29 15.18
C ILE A 34 27.99 13.33 15.60
N LYS A 35 27.55 14.14 14.66
CA LYS A 35 26.41 15.07 14.80
C LYS A 35 25.24 14.60 13.94
N ILE A 36 24.06 14.64 14.51
CA ILE A 36 22.80 14.32 13.82
C ILE A 36 21.94 15.58 13.75
N TYR A 37 21.46 15.90 12.56
CA TYR A 37 20.55 17.01 12.28
C TYR A 37 19.19 16.45 11.86
N ILE A 38 18.10 17.10 12.29
CA ILE A 38 16.73 16.76 11.90
C ILE A 38 16.07 17.96 11.22
N HIS A 39 15.39 17.73 10.11
CA HIS A 39 14.75 18.80 9.36
C HIS A 39 13.43 18.29 8.75
N PRO A 40 12.27 18.58 9.37
CA PRO A 40 10.97 18.19 8.83
C PRO A 40 10.61 19.03 7.61
N VAL A 41 10.01 18.38 6.62
CA VAL A 41 9.54 19.00 5.39
C VAL A 41 8.07 18.68 5.17
N GLU A 42 7.26 19.69 4.96
CA GLU A 42 5.85 19.59 4.63
C GLU A 42 5.64 19.94 3.16
N VAL A 43 4.94 19.09 2.40
CA VAL A 43 4.66 19.32 0.98
C VAL A 43 3.20 19.70 0.80
N LYS A 44 2.92 20.75 0.04
CA LYS A 44 1.57 21.19 -0.31
C LYS A 44 1.42 21.32 -1.83
N ILE A 45 0.35 20.73 -2.37
CA ILE A 45 0.07 20.74 -3.81
C ILE A 45 -1.36 21.27 -4.02
N GLY A 46 -1.53 22.18 -4.97
CA GLY A 46 -2.82 22.74 -5.38
C GLY A 46 -3.04 24.19 -4.92
N GLN A 47 -4.27 24.56 -4.54
CA GLN A 47 -4.57 25.91 -4.04
C GLN A 47 -4.08 26.08 -2.60
N ASN A 48 -2.90 26.67 -2.44
CA ASN A 48 -2.24 26.84 -1.14
C ASN A 48 -2.49 28.24 -0.59
N SER A 49 -3.71 28.47 -0.04
CA SER A 49 -4.07 29.74 0.59
C SER A 49 -3.14 30.09 1.78
N PRO A 50 -3.03 31.37 2.16
CA PRO A 50 -2.24 31.79 3.32
C PRO A 50 -2.60 31.02 4.61
N THR A 51 -3.85 30.63 4.77
CA THR A 51 -4.32 29.80 5.91
C THR A 51 -3.75 28.39 5.88
N VAL A 52 -3.66 27.79 4.68
CA VAL A 52 -3.06 26.45 4.48
C VAL A 52 -1.58 26.50 4.81
N LEU A 53 -0.85 27.50 4.30
CA LEU A 53 0.59 27.66 4.57
C LEU A 53 0.88 27.99 6.03
N SER A 54 0.03 28.78 6.71
CA SER A 54 0.15 29.06 8.14
C SER A 54 -0.06 27.79 8.98
N LYS A 55 -1.01 26.94 8.60
CA LYS A 55 -1.22 25.64 9.25
C LYS A 55 -0.02 24.71 9.04
N ALA A 56 0.50 24.65 7.83
CA ALA A 56 1.71 23.88 7.50
C ALA A 56 2.93 24.36 8.32
N ASN A 57 3.11 25.68 8.48
CA ASN A 57 4.15 26.25 9.32
C ASN A 57 4.04 25.78 10.79
N THR A 58 2.81 25.76 11.33
CA THR A 58 2.56 25.26 12.67
C THR A 58 2.85 23.76 12.79
N GLN A 59 2.51 22.98 11.75
CA GLN A 59 2.77 21.53 11.71
C GLN A 59 4.27 21.25 11.75
N VAL A 60 5.04 21.86 10.86
CA VAL A 60 6.51 21.72 10.77
C VAL A 60 7.17 22.06 12.10
N ARG A 61 6.81 23.19 12.70
CA ARG A 61 7.35 23.59 14.02
C ARG A 61 7.03 22.61 15.11
N ASN A 62 5.79 22.17 15.20
CA ASN A 62 5.38 21.18 16.21
C ASN A 62 6.15 19.87 16.05
N THR A 63 6.37 19.43 14.80
CA THR A 63 7.15 18.22 14.53
C THR A 63 8.60 18.39 14.94
N TYR A 64 9.23 19.50 14.57
CA TYR A 64 10.61 19.80 14.97
C TYR A 64 10.77 19.85 16.49
N GLU A 65 9.96 20.68 17.19
CA GLU A 65 10.01 20.82 18.65
C GLU A 65 9.75 19.50 19.37
N GLY A 66 8.89 18.68 18.82
CA GLY A 66 8.57 17.39 19.36
C GLY A 66 9.67 16.36 19.24
N LEU A 67 10.21 16.22 18.06
CA LEU A 67 11.36 15.34 17.83
C LEU A 67 12.55 15.81 18.68
N TRP A 68 12.79 17.11 18.73
CA TRP A 68 13.83 17.69 19.56
C TRP A 68 13.64 17.34 21.04
N THR A 69 12.44 17.54 21.59
CA THR A 69 12.14 17.22 22.98
C THR A 69 12.28 15.73 23.28
N ALA A 70 11.94 14.86 22.34
CA ALA A 70 11.98 13.41 22.51
C ALA A 70 13.39 12.83 22.38
N LEU A 71 14.21 13.42 21.51
CA LEU A 71 15.52 12.86 21.15
C LEU A 71 16.70 13.55 21.85
N TRP A 72 16.57 14.85 22.21
CA TRP A 72 17.66 15.61 22.81
C TRP A 72 17.91 15.18 24.28
N PRO A 73 19.17 14.84 24.62
CA PRO A 73 19.54 14.51 25.99
C PRO A 73 19.81 15.80 26.80
N GLU A 74 18.79 16.40 27.41
CA GLU A 74 19.01 17.42 28.40
C GLU A 74 19.61 16.83 29.69
N GLU A 75 20.62 17.47 30.27
CA GLU A 75 21.19 17.10 31.57
C GLU A 75 20.08 17.04 32.62
N GLY A 76 19.94 15.90 33.31
CA GLY A 76 18.93 15.66 34.36
C GLY A 76 17.61 15.08 33.86
N ARG A 77 17.34 14.96 32.56
CA ARG A 77 16.08 14.41 31.99
C ARG A 77 16.28 13.19 31.11
N ASN A 78 17.35 12.45 31.25
CA ASN A 78 17.64 11.25 30.45
C ASN A 78 16.85 10.03 30.98
N THR A 79 15.53 10.04 30.76
CA THR A 79 14.63 8.94 31.15
C THR A 79 14.83 7.71 30.26
N LEU A 80 14.43 6.53 30.77
CA LEU A 80 14.45 5.28 29.99
C LEU A 80 13.64 5.42 28.69
N GLU A 81 12.51 6.13 28.73
CA GLU A 81 11.65 6.39 27.56
C GLU A 81 12.39 7.16 26.46
N ARG A 82 13.13 8.21 26.82
CA ARG A 82 13.94 8.97 25.85
C ARG A 82 15.09 8.15 25.28
N LYS A 83 15.73 7.31 26.08
CA LYS A 83 16.76 6.37 25.60
C LYS A 83 16.17 5.38 24.59
N LEU A 84 14.99 4.86 24.87
CA LEU A 84 14.28 3.96 23.94
C LEU A 84 13.92 4.69 22.63
N SER A 85 13.43 5.93 22.72
CA SER A 85 13.11 6.75 21.55
C SER A 85 14.35 7.02 20.66
N ARG A 86 15.49 7.38 21.28
CA ARG A 86 16.76 7.57 20.55
C ARG A 86 17.26 6.29 19.91
N ASN A 87 17.24 5.18 20.66
CA ASN A 87 17.68 3.89 20.12
C ASN A 87 16.81 3.48 18.92
N PHE A 88 15.50 3.62 19.02
CA PHE A 88 14.59 3.33 17.93
C PHE A 88 14.82 4.25 16.72
N PHE A 89 15.06 5.54 16.96
CA PHE A 89 15.36 6.49 15.90
C PHE A 89 16.65 6.11 15.14
N VAL A 90 17.70 5.76 15.87
CA VAL A 90 18.99 5.32 15.29
C VAL A 90 18.83 4.02 14.50
N GLN A 91 18.09 3.05 15.03
CA GLN A 91 17.79 1.79 14.31
C GLN A 91 17.06 2.07 12.98
N LEU A 92 16.05 2.96 13.02
CA LEU A 92 15.32 3.36 11.82
C LEU A 92 16.25 4.07 10.82
N LEU A 93 17.14 4.95 11.30
CA LEU A 93 18.09 5.67 10.48
C LEU A 93 19.04 4.69 9.75
N LEU A 94 19.62 3.73 10.46
CA LEU A 94 20.50 2.71 9.88
C LEU A 94 19.78 1.88 8.83
N VAL A 95 18.53 1.47 9.08
CA VAL A 95 17.70 0.76 8.10
C VAL A 95 17.41 1.62 6.87
N CYS A 96 17.20 2.93 7.04
CA CYS A 96 17.01 3.84 5.91
C CYS A 96 18.32 3.95 5.08
N CYS A 97 19.47 4.07 5.71
CA CYS A 97 20.77 4.10 5.01
C CYS A 97 21.05 2.79 4.25
N GLU A 98 20.76 1.62 4.86
CA GLU A 98 20.86 0.32 4.17
C GLU A 98 19.97 0.26 2.93
N LYS A 99 18.74 0.79 3.00
CA LYS A 99 17.84 0.86 1.85
C LYS A 99 18.31 1.83 0.79
N MET A 100 18.79 3.01 1.17
CA MET A 100 19.33 4.00 0.23
C MET A 100 20.50 3.40 -0.57
N LYS A 101 21.45 2.73 0.12
CA LYS A 101 22.54 2.00 -0.52
C LYS A 101 22.03 0.87 -1.44
N LEU A 102 21.10 0.05 -0.95
CA LEU A 102 20.56 -1.10 -1.70
C LEU A 102 19.86 -0.69 -3.00
N TYR A 103 19.15 0.43 -2.98
CA TYR A 103 18.38 0.91 -4.13
C TYR A 103 19.13 1.95 -4.97
N ASP A 104 20.42 2.17 -4.69
CA ASP A 104 21.26 3.16 -5.38
C ASP A 104 20.64 4.56 -5.41
N ILE A 105 20.02 4.93 -4.27
CA ILE A 105 19.45 6.26 -4.08
C ILE A 105 20.56 7.16 -3.56
N TYR A 106 20.81 8.27 -4.25
CA TYR A 106 21.94 9.17 -3.98
C TYR A 106 23.29 8.43 -4.00
N PRO A 107 23.75 7.94 -5.17
CA PRO A 107 24.96 7.13 -5.30
C PRO A 107 26.25 7.88 -4.93
N ASN A 108 26.21 9.21 -4.84
CA ASN A 108 27.35 10.06 -4.46
C ASN A 108 27.50 10.22 -2.94
N GLU A 109 26.55 9.71 -2.14
CA GLU A 109 26.63 9.76 -0.68
C GLU A 109 27.46 8.59 -0.13
N GLU A 110 28.19 8.85 0.93
CA GLU A 110 29.08 7.86 1.55
C GLU A 110 28.33 6.95 2.54
N TRP A 111 27.36 6.16 2.03
CA TRP A 111 26.54 5.26 2.86
C TRP A 111 27.37 4.26 3.67
N ASP A 112 28.53 3.84 3.15
CA ASP A 112 29.42 2.91 3.83
C ASP A 112 30.01 3.50 5.10
N ASN A 113 30.29 4.80 5.12
CA ASN A 113 30.77 5.48 6.33
C ASN A 113 29.74 5.40 7.45
N VAL A 114 28.46 5.59 7.14
CA VAL A 114 27.39 5.50 8.14
C VAL A 114 27.19 4.07 8.60
N LEU A 115 27.19 3.11 7.67
CA LEU A 115 26.84 1.72 7.95
C LEU A 115 27.99 0.94 8.62
N ASP A 116 29.24 1.24 8.26
CA ASP A 116 30.40 0.49 8.73
C ASP A 116 31.18 1.27 9.80
N LEU A 117 31.42 2.57 9.59
CA LEU A 117 32.26 3.39 10.47
C LEU A 117 31.49 3.97 11.67
N TYR A 118 30.26 4.45 11.45
CA TYR A 118 29.48 5.12 12.50
C TYR A 118 28.53 4.21 13.25
N ARG A 119 28.21 3.03 12.73
CA ARG A 119 27.19 2.12 13.26
C ARG A 119 27.36 1.82 14.74
N GLU A 120 28.56 1.45 15.16
CA GLU A 120 28.84 1.10 16.56
C GLU A 120 28.64 2.31 17.48
N ASN A 121 29.15 3.47 17.10
CA ASN A 121 29.00 4.69 17.87
C ASN A 121 27.55 5.17 17.93
N LEU A 122 26.79 5.08 16.82
CA LEU A 122 25.38 5.39 16.78
C LEU A 122 24.55 4.47 17.71
N LEU A 123 24.85 3.17 17.73
CA LEU A 123 24.17 2.21 18.59
C LEU A 123 24.52 2.36 20.07
N ASN A 124 25.73 2.84 20.37
CA ASN A 124 26.22 3.09 21.73
C ASN A 124 25.88 4.50 22.26
N GLU A 125 25.06 5.28 21.56
CA GLU A 125 24.69 6.67 21.89
C GLU A 125 25.90 7.65 21.90
N ASN A 126 26.98 7.35 21.18
CA ASN A 126 28.16 8.22 21.03
C ASN A 126 27.97 9.24 19.90
N TYR A 127 26.93 10.06 19.99
CA TYR A 127 26.61 11.12 19.05
C TYR A 127 25.87 12.25 19.76
N VAL A 128 25.76 13.40 19.09
CA VAL A 128 24.99 14.54 19.57
C VAL A 128 23.98 14.98 18.52
N PHE A 129 22.79 15.38 18.95
CA PHE A 129 21.90 16.13 18.07
C PHE A 129 22.37 17.58 18.01
N SER A 130 22.36 18.17 16.81
CA SER A 130 22.81 19.54 16.60
C SER A 130 21.75 20.37 15.89
N ASN A 131 21.58 21.60 16.31
CA ASN A 131 20.74 22.62 15.70
C ASN A 131 21.54 23.66 14.91
N ALA A 132 22.82 23.42 14.67
CA ALA A 132 23.68 24.38 13.98
C ALA A 132 23.23 24.72 12.55
N MET A 133 22.47 23.80 11.90
CA MET A 133 21.90 24.03 10.57
C MET A 133 20.66 24.93 10.59
N ASP A 134 19.99 25.11 11.73
CA ASP A 134 18.76 25.92 11.83
C ASP A 134 18.98 27.37 11.43
N GLN A 135 20.17 27.92 11.65
CA GLN A 135 20.52 29.26 11.24
C GLN A 135 20.60 29.45 9.72
N TYR A 136 20.79 28.35 8.96
CA TYR A 136 20.91 28.37 7.50
C TYR A 136 19.62 28.04 6.80
N ILE A 137 18.95 26.98 7.22
CA ILE A 137 17.78 26.42 6.55
C ILE A 137 16.49 26.50 7.39
N GLY A 138 16.55 27.02 8.61
CA GLY A 138 15.43 27.05 9.56
C GLY A 138 15.18 25.70 10.22
N LYS A 139 14.16 25.66 11.09
CA LYS A 139 13.74 24.45 11.82
C LYS A 139 12.93 23.46 10.96
N GLY A 140 12.71 23.77 9.70
CA GLY A 140 12.04 22.94 8.72
C GLY A 140 11.60 23.72 7.51
N THR A 141 11.10 23.02 6.50
CA THR A 141 10.73 23.62 5.21
C THR A 141 9.31 23.23 4.80
N ILE A 142 8.60 24.18 4.19
CA ILE A 142 7.37 23.94 3.46
C ILE A 142 7.68 24.05 1.98
N VAL A 143 7.45 22.99 1.21
CA VAL A 143 7.52 22.97 -0.25
C VAL A 143 6.10 23.05 -0.79
N SER A 144 5.77 24.16 -1.43
CA SER A 144 4.44 24.45 -1.92
C SER A 144 4.42 24.51 -3.44
N PHE A 145 3.73 23.57 -4.09
CA PHE A 145 3.43 23.62 -5.53
C PHE A 145 2.03 24.20 -5.71
N GLY A 146 1.97 25.49 -6.06
CA GLY A 146 0.71 26.23 -6.11
C GLY A 146 0.18 26.47 -7.52
N THR A 147 -1.14 26.31 -7.71
CA THR A 147 -1.83 26.62 -8.98
C THR A 147 -1.76 28.10 -9.34
N ASP A 148 -1.72 28.96 -8.32
CA ASP A 148 -1.72 30.43 -8.48
C ASP A 148 -0.30 31.02 -8.42
N VAL A 149 0.73 30.17 -8.30
CA VAL A 149 2.13 30.57 -8.26
C VAL A 149 2.67 30.62 -9.69
N LEU A 150 3.13 31.81 -10.10
CA LEU A 150 3.68 32.03 -11.44
C LEU A 150 5.23 31.95 -11.46
N ASN A 151 5.87 32.35 -10.37
CA ASN A 151 7.32 32.38 -10.23
C ASN A 151 7.73 31.72 -8.90
N ILE A 152 8.94 31.19 -8.87
CA ILE A 152 9.52 30.65 -7.65
C ILE A 152 9.68 31.76 -6.61
N ALA A 153 9.21 31.50 -5.40
CA ALA A 153 9.31 32.41 -4.26
C ALA A 153 9.77 31.66 -3.01
N GLY A 154 10.47 32.36 -2.13
CA GLY A 154 10.89 31.82 -0.84
C GLY A 154 10.76 32.85 0.27
N LYS A 155 10.37 32.41 1.46
CA LYS A 155 10.28 33.26 2.65
C LYS A 155 10.60 32.44 3.90
N ILE A 156 11.13 33.10 4.93
CA ILE A 156 11.29 32.53 6.26
C ILE A 156 10.33 33.25 7.21
N ALA A 157 9.52 32.47 7.91
CA ALA A 157 8.62 32.98 8.92
C ALA A 157 8.57 32.00 10.12
N ASN A 158 8.77 32.51 11.34
CA ASN A 158 8.81 31.71 12.57
C ASN A 158 9.81 30.53 12.49
N ASP A 159 11.01 30.79 12.00
CA ASP A 159 12.09 29.81 11.80
C ASP A 159 11.77 28.66 10.82
N VAL A 160 10.74 28.79 9.99
CA VAL A 160 10.40 27.82 8.94
C VAL A 160 10.57 28.46 7.57
N CYS A 161 11.29 27.79 6.68
CA CYS A 161 11.44 28.18 5.30
C CYS A 161 10.20 27.73 4.49
N THR A 162 9.65 28.64 3.68
CA THR A 162 8.59 28.28 2.71
C THR A 162 9.10 28.54 1.31
N LEU A 163 9.06 27.51 0.46
CA LEU A 163 9.43 27.55 -0.94
C LEU A 163 8.17 27.32 -1.77
N GLU A 164 7.82 28.31 -2.58
CA GLU A 164 6.63 28.28 -3.43
C GLU A 164 7.07 28.10 -4.89
N PHE A 165 6.55 27.06 -5.53
CA PHE A 165 6.82 26.70 -6.92
C PHE A 165 5.51 26.68 -7.73
N PRO A 166 5.54 27.01 -9.04
CA PRO A 166 4.43 26.74 -9.93
C PRO A 166 4.06 25.23 -9.94
N GLU A 167 2.79 24.88 -9.88
CA GLU A 167 2.34 23.48 -9.89
C GLU A 167 2.86 22.69 -11.11
N LYS A 168 3.00 23.37 -12.26
CA LYS A 168 3.54 22.76 -13.49
C LYS A 168 4.98 22.24 -13.32
N MET A 169 5.77 22.84 -12.46
CA MET A 169 7.13 22.36 -12.18
C MET A 169 7.06 21.02 -11.41
N GLY A 170 6.23 20.94 -10.38
CA GLY A 170 6.01 19.68 -9.64
C GLY A 170 5.50 18.56 -10.55
N SER A 171 4.55 18.86 -11.44
CA SER A 171 4.05 17.89 -12.41
C SER A 171 5.12 17.40 -13.39
N SER A 172 6.04 18.29 -13.81
CA SER A 172 7.14 17.89 -14.69
C SER A 172 8.16 16.99 -13.97
N TYR A 173 8.42 17.22 -12.69
CA TYR A 173 9.32 16.38 -11.89
C TYR A 173 8.78 14.96 -11.67
N MET A 174 7.46 14.77 -11.63
CA MET A 174 6.85 13.45 -11.47
C MET A 174 7.12 12.48 -12.64
N VAL A 175 7.46 13.00 -13.82
CA VAL A 175 7.70 12.19 -15.04
C VAL A 175 9.18 12.12 -15.44
N LEU A 176 10.06 12.79 -14.73
CA LEU A 176 11.49 12.79 -15.01
C LEU A 176 12.23 11.73 -14.19
N SER A 177 13.35 11.22 -14.71
CA SER A 177 14.27 10.40 -13.92
C SER A 177 15.02 11.25 -12.90
N ALA A 178 15.50 10.64 -11.79
CA ALA A 178 16.23 11.35 -10.73
C ALA A 178 17.38 12.22 -11.27
N ALA A 179 18.21 11.70 -12.16
CA ALA A 179 19.32 12.46 -12.77
C ALA A 179 18.86 13.66 -13.63
N LYS A 180 17.67 13.56 -14.25
CA LYS A 180 17.09 14.70 -14.99
C LYS A 180 16.49 15.74 -14.06
N ILE A 181 15.90 15.31 -12.94
CA ILE A 181 15.38 16.20 -11.90
C ILE A 181 16.54 16.98 -11.28
N GLU A 182 17.62 16.32 -10.90
CA GLU A 182 18.80 16.95 -10.33
C GLU A 182 19.35 18.03 -11.26
N LYS A 183 19.55 17.70 -12.54
CA LYS A 183 20.02 18.68 -13.54
C LYS A 183 19.04 19.84 -13.76
N SER A 184 17.75 19.59 -13.66
CA SER A 184 16.71 20.62 -13.78
C SER A 184 16.72 21.52 -12.54
N LEU A 185 16.80 20.94 -11.35
CA LEU A 185 16.90 21.68 -10.09
C LEU A 185 18.09 22.60 -10.05
N ASP A 186 19.28 22.17 -10.53
CA ASP A 186 20.45 23.02 -10.64
C ASP A 186 20.22 24.24 -11.53
N ALA A 187 19.50 24.07 -12.64
CA ALA A 187 19.14 25.16 -13.54
C ALA A 187 18.13 26.12 -12.89
N ASP A 188 17.13 25.55 -12.22
CA ASP A 188 16.06 26.29 -11.53
C ASP A 188 16.63 27.10 -10.35
N ILE A 189 17.52 26.49 -9.55
CA ILE A 189 18.24 27.19 -8.45
C ILE A 189 19.08 28.34 -8.99
N LYS A 190 19.79 28.15 -10.10
CA LYS A 190 20.57 29.23 -10.75
C LYS A 190 19.66 30.36 -11.25
N SER A 191 18.43 30.08 -11.62
CA SER A 191 17.47 31.06 -12.08
C SER A 191 16.73 31.82 -10.96
N LEU A 192 16.87 31.39 -9.68
CA LEU A 192 16.24 32.03 -8.54
C LEU A 192 16.62 33.50 -8.40
N PRO A 193 15.69 34.39 -8.01
CA PRO A 193 16.02 35.76 -7.63
C PRO A 193 17.06 35.80 -6.54
N THR A 194 17.97 36.79 -6.60
CA THR A 194 19.09 36.94 -5.67
C THR A 194 18.68 36.85 -4.20
N ARG A 195 17.56 37.46 -3.85
CA ARG A 195 17.02 37.44 -2.48
C ARG A 195 16.64 36.04 -1.98
N ILE A 196 16.25 35.14 -2.88
CA ILE A 196 15.96 33.73 -2.53
C ILE A 196 17.23 32.94 -2.46
N LYS A 197 18.23 33.22 -3.33
CA LYS A 197 19.56 32.61 -3.25
C LYS A 197 20.26 32.88 -1.92
N ASP A 198 20.01 34.04 -1.33
CA ASP A 198 20.56 34.42 -0.03
C ASP A 198 20.04 33.55 1.11
N LEU A 199 18.86 32.92 0.95
CA LEU A 199 18.30 31.98 1.92
C LEU A 199 19.09 30.66 1.96
N TYR A 200 19.81 30.33 0.88
CA TYR A 200 20.60 29.10 0.75
C TYR A 200 22.11 29.39 0.93
N SER A 201 22.49 30.65 1.10
CA SER A 201 23.92 30.99 1.34
C SER A 201 24.23 30.81 2.81
N PRO A 202 25.31 30.11 3.18
CA PRO A 202 25.75 30.03 4.56
C PRO A 202 25.91 31.44 5.13
N LYS A 203 25.23 31.73 6.25
CA LYS A 203 25.51 32.97 7.00
C LYS A 203 26.86 32.79 7.62
N ALA A 204 27.73 33.80 7.48
CA ALA A 204 29.00 33.80 8.19
C ALA A 204 28.74 33.59 9.69
N GLU A 205 29.43 32.64 10.29
CA GLU A 205 29.32 32.42 11.74
C GLU A 205 29.62 33.75 12.46
N PRO A 206 28.81 34.16 13.44
CA PRO A 206 29.13 35.29 14.28
C PRO A 206 30.45 34.95 15.01
N ALA A 207 31.44 35.81 14.89
CA ALA A 207 32.68 35.65 15.62
C ALA A 207 32.38 35.44 17.12
N ILE A 208 32.81 34.32 17.66
CA ILE A 208 32.64 34.01 19.09
C ILE A 208 33.59 34.97 19.83
N ILE A 209 33.03 36.01 20.44
CA ILE A 209 33.75 36.88 21.36
C ILE A 209 33.83 36.12 22.68
N LEU A 210 34.96 35.52 22.95
CA LEU A 210 35.26 34.99 24.29
C LEU A 210 35.63 36.17 25.16
N GLU A 211 34.77 36.60 26.08
CA GLU A 211 35.12 37.49 27.17
C GLU A 211 35.95 36.70 28.20
N ASP A 212 37.21 37.07 28.36
CA ASP A 212 38.06 36.56 29.43
C ASP A 212 37.58 37.18 30.76
N SER A 213 37.58 36.37 31.84
CA SER A 213 37.14 36.70 33.18
C SER A 213 37.94 37.83 33.85
N SER A 214 38.85 38.50 33.13
CA SER A 214 39.67 39.62 33.60
C SER A 214 39.41 40.98 32.93
N GLY A 215 38.39 41.10 32.10
CA GLY A 215 37.92 42.41 31.62
C GLY A 215 38.86 43.12 30.61
N ASN A 216 39.78 42.43 29.97
CA ASN A 216 40.63 43.00 28.95
C ASN A 216 40.27 42.46 27.54
N THR A 217 39.80 43.37 26.70
CA THR A 217 39.62 43.17 25.27
C THR A 217 40.96 43.01 24.58
N SER A 218 41.34 41.82 24.20
CA SER A 218 42.48 41.66 23.28
C SER A 218 42.37 40.37 22.50
N THR A 219 42.44 40.55 21.21
CA THR A 219 42.83 39.62 20.15
C THR A 219 41.78 38.62 19.66
N VAL A 220 41.24 38.94 18.49
CA VAL A 220 40.60 38.00 17.58
C VAL A 220 41.59 36.87 17.29
N VAL A 221 41.31 35.67 17.78
CA VAL A 221 41.96 34.46 17.30
C VAL A 221 41.10 33.97 16.14
N GLU A 222 41.53 34.21 14.93
CA GLU A 222 41.02 33.52 13.76
C GLU A 222 41.36 32.04 13.92
N LEU A 223 40.38 31.22 14.24
CA LEU A 223 40.48 29.79 14.00
C LEU A 223 40.51 29.54 12.49
N PRO A 224 41.35 28.62 12.01
CA PRO A 224 41.51 28.41 10.58
C PRO A 224 40.15 28.05 9.99
N VAL A 225 39.70 28.88 9.04
CA VAL A 225 38.63 28.60 8.12
C VAL A 225 38.84 27.19 7.58
N ALA A 226 37.87 26.30 7.79
CA ALA A 226 37.88 25.03 7.13
C ALA A 226 38.18 25.29 5.65
N SER A 227 39.29 24.75 5.21
CA SER A 227 39.82 24.94 3.86
C SER A 227 38.71 24.68 2.87
N GLN A 228 38.40 25.72 2.08
CA GLN A 228 37.66 25.53 0.84
C GLN A 228 38.37 24.43 0.06
N ILE A 229 37.78 23.26 -0.02
CA ILE A 229 38.20 22.24 -0.97
C ILE A 229 37.78 22.77 -2.34
N SER A 230 38.65 23.56 -2.93
CA SER A 230 38.62 23.88 -4.35
C SER A 230 38.96 22.60 -5.08
N TYR A 231 37.98 21.99 -5.71
CA TYR A 231 38.20 20.92 -6.67
C TYR A 231 38.95 21.50 -7.86
N SER A 232 40.29 21.41 -7.85
CA SER A 232 41.10 21.54 -9.05
C SER A 232 40.87 20.26 -9.87
N VAL A 233 40.27 20.44 -11.04
CA VAL A 233 40.16 19.39 -12.04
C VAL A 233 41.54 19.16 -12.62
N ASP A 234 42.35 18.33 -12.00
CA ASP A 234 43.53 17.77 -12.64
C ASP A 234 43.11 16.57 -13.47
N LYS A 235 43.41 16.68 -14.76
CA LYS A 235 43.15 15.66 -15.78
C LYS A 235 43.87 14.37 -15.39
N VAL A 236 43.13 13.38 -14.92
CA VAL A 236 43.58 11.99 -14.84
C VAL A 236 43.27 11.32 -16.17
N ALA A 237 44.29 10.73 -16.76
CA ALA A 237 44.22 10.00 -18.01
C ALA A 237 43.25 8.80 -17.88
N PRO A 238 42.55 8.40 -18.96
CA PRO A 238 41.52 7.35 -18.89
C PRO A 238 42.19 6.01 -18.62
N ILE A 239 41.75 5.35 -17.54
CA ILE A 239 42.04 3.94 -17.27
C ILE A 239 41.12 3.12 -18.15
N SER A 240 41.70 2.27 -19.00
CA SER A 240 41.00 1.37 -19.87
C SER A 240 40.24 0.32 -19.05
N ILE A 241 38.90 0.41 -19.02
CA ILE A 241 38.06 -0.65 -18.50
C ILE A 241 37.84 -1.65 -19.64
N VAL A 242 38.22 -2.90 -19.41
CA VAL A 242 37.95 -4.02 -20.30
C VAL A 242 36.44 -4.26 -20.33
N ALA A 243 35.83 -4.01 -21.46
CA ALA A 243 34.41 -4.22 -21.66
C ALA A 243 34.11 -5.70 -21.92
N GLU A 244 33.11 -6.23 -21.18
CA GLU A 244 32.47 -7.47 -21.56
C GLU A 244 31.60 -7.29 -22.83
N PRO A 245 31.40 -8.34 -23.65
CA PRO A 245 30.88 -8.19 -25.01
C PRO A 245 29.40 -7.83 -25.03
N LYS A 246 29.09 -6.67 -25.56
CA LYS A 246 27.73 -6.32 -25.98
C LYS A 246 27.38 -7.02 -27.27
N SER A 247 26.26 -7.71 -27.33
CA SER A 247 25.65 -8.16 -28.55
C SER A 247 25.22 -6.96 -29.40
N GLU A 248 25.87 -6.79 -30.55
CA GLU A 248 25.57 -5.75 -31.51
C GLU A 248 24.26 -6.05 -32.25
N TYR A 249 23.28 -5.18 -32.08
CA TYR A 249 22.23 -4.97 -33.08
C TYR A 249 22.63 -3.77 -33.93
N THR A 250 23.20 -4.02 -35.08
CA THR A 250 23.47 -3.00 -36.11
C THR A 250 22.19 -2.65 -36.85
N ALA A 251 21.71 -1.42 -36.65
CA ALA A 251 20.73 -0.82 -37.54
C ALA A 251 21.42 -0.46 -38.85
N LYS A 252 21.10 -1.16 -39.94
CA LYS A 252 21.45 -0.76 -41.32
C LYS A 252 20.43 0.27 -41.80
N THR A 253 20.91 1.46 -42.08
CA THR A 253 20.22 2.47 -42.89
C THR A 253 20.10 1.91 -44.34
N ILE A 254 18.89 1.78 -44.87
CA ILE A 254 18.63 1.42 -46.26
C ILE A 254 17.99 2.65 -46.92
N GLU A 255 18.66 3.11 -48.01
CA GLU A 255 18.17 4.14 -48.90
C GLU A 255 16.93 3.67 -49.66
N GLU A 256 15.96 4.56 -49.81
CA GLU A 256 14.72 4.33 -50.54
C GLU A 256 14.97 4.27 -52.05
N THR A 257 14.62 3.17 -52.69
CA THR A 257 14.30 3.10 -54.12
C THR A 257 12.95 2.46 -54.32
N PRO A 258 12.05 3.00 -55.16
CA PRO A 258 10.67 2.54 -55.23
C PRO A 258 10.57 1.31 -56.14
N ILE A 259 10.02 0.22 -55.63
CA ILE A 259 9.66 -0.98 -56.41
C ILE A 259 8.14 -1.14 -56.36
N GLN A 260 7.56 -1.33 -57.58
CA GLN A 260 6.16 -1.58 -57.83
C GLN A 260 5.69 -2.93 -57.18
N PRO A 261 4.40 -3.09 -56.87
CA PRO A 261 3.89 -4.26 -56.18
C PRO A 261 3.74 -5.46 -57.08
N ASN A 262 4.42 -6.55 -56.75
CA ASN A 262 4.03 -7.89 -57.19
C ASN A 262 3.11 -8.50 -56.14
N GLU A 263 1.93 -8.91 -56.57
CA GLU A 263 1.01 -9.75 -55.82
C GLU A 263 1.65 -11.12 -55.57
N GLU A 264 2.12 -11.38 -54.36
CA GLU A 264 2.34 -12.73 -53.84
C GLU A 264 1.47 -12.93 -52.63
N GLU A 265 0.64 -13.96 -52.69
CA GLU A 265 -0.25 -14.41 -51.62
C GLU A 265 0.53 -14.59 -50.29
N VAL A 266 0.32 -13.73 -49.35
CA VAL A 266 0.73 -13.94 -47.97
C VAL A 266 -0.32 -14.84 -47.33
N LEU A 267 0.02 -16.10 -47.12
CA LEU A 267 -0.68 -16.99 -46.21
C LEU A 267 -0.66 -16.34 -44.82
N GLU A 268 -1.74 -15.68 -44.47
CA GLU A 268 -2.00 -15.24 -43.09
C GLU A 268 -2.05 -16.49 -42.22
N ASN A 269 -1.07 -16.67 -41.35
CA ASN A 269 -1.19 -17.54 -40.20
C ASN A 269 -2.27 -16.93 -39.31
N GLU A 270 -3.51 -17.34 -39.47
CA GLU A 270 -4.59 -17.17 -38.50
C GLU A 270 -4.21 -17.98 -37.27
N ASP A 271 -3.77 -17.32 -36.21
CA ASP A 271 -4.05 -17.66 -34.78
C ASP A 271 -3.42 -16.65 -33.81
N SER A 272 -3.52 -15.37 -34.07
CA SER A 272 -3.50 -14.39 -33.00
C SER A 272 -4.95 -14.06 -32.66
N VAL A 273 -5.52 -14.73 -31.64
CA VAL A 273 -6.81 -14.37 -31.06
C VAL A 273 -6.71 -12.92 -30.58
N LYS A 274 -7.30 -11.98 -31.32
CA LYS A 274 -7.40 -10.59 -30.88
C LYS A 274 -8.14 -10.58 -29.54
N VAL A 275 -7.48 -10.13 -28.48
CA VAL A 275 -8.13 -9.91 -27.18
C VAL A 275 -9.22 -8.86 -27.39
N THR A 276 -10.48 -9.27 -27.22
CA THR A 276 -11.65 -8.41 -27.44
C THR A 276 -12.15 -7.74 -26.17
N GLY A 277 -11.52 -8.02 -25.01
CA GLY A 277 -11.97 -7.56 -23.69
C GLY A 277 -13.19 -8.31 -23.16
N MET A 278 -13.32 -8.36 -21.85
CA MET A 278 -14.46 -8.99 -21.16
C MET A 278 -15.64 -8.02 -21.13
N GLN A 279 -16.85 -8.49 -21.46
CA GLN A 279 -18.06 -7.69 -21.48
C GLN A 279 -19.10 -8.27 -20.54
N ILE A 280 -19.34 -7.60 -19.43
CA ILE A 280 -20.27 -8.01 -18.37
C ILE A 280 -21.50 -7.11 -18.42
N VAL A 281 -22.64 -7.69 -18.70
CA VAL A 281 -23.91 -6.97 -18.75
C VAL A 281 -24.49 -6.82 -17.35
N PHE A 282 -24.48 -5.61 -16.81
CA PHE A 282 -25.10 -5.31 -15.51
C PHE A 282 -26.64 -5.35 -15.60
N GLY A 283 -27.19 -4.91 -16.71
CA GLY A 283 -28.64 -4.88 -16.94
C GLY A 283 -29.00 -4.05 -18.17
N LYS A 284 -30.28 -3.65 -18.26
CA LYS A 284 -30.80 -2.80 -19.33
C LYS A 284 -31.16 -1.43 -18.77
N ASP A 285 -30.70 -0.37 -19.39
CA ASP A 285 -31.09 1.00 -19.09
C ASP A 285 -32.62 1.13 -19.24
N VAL A 286 -33.29 1.62 -18.19
CA VAL A 286 -34.76 1.68 -18.15
C VAL A 286 -35.32 2.68 -19.17
N THR A 287 -34.55 3.72 -19.53
CA THR A 287 -34.97 4.78 -20.43
C THR A 287 -34.77 4.39 -21.89
N SER A 288 -33.57 3.89 -22.22
CA SER A 288 -33.19 3.59 -23.61
C SER A 288 -33.40 2.12 -24.01
N GLY A 289 -33.55 1.21 -23.03
CA GLY A 289 -33.61 -0.24 -23.27
C GLY A 289 -32.26 -0.87 -23.67
N THR A 290 -31.20 -0.08 -23.75
CA THR A 290 -29.86 -0.57 -24.16
C THR A 290 -29.15 -1.29 -23.02
N ALA A 291 -28.31 -2.27 -23.35
CA ALA A 291 -27.49 -2.94 -22.36
C ALA A 291 -26.49 -1.99 -21.72
N VAL A 292 -26.35 -2.06 -20.40
CA VAL A 292 -25.28 -1.38 -19.65
C VAL A 292 -24.19 -2.40 -19.37
N VAL A 293 -23.06 -2.22 -20.06
CA VAL A 293 -21.93 -3.15 -20.05
C VAL A 293 -20.81 -2.59 -19.18
N TRP A 294 -20.22 -3.43 -18.37
CA TRP A 294 -19.01 -3.20 -17.62
C TRP A 294 -17.86 -4.01 -18.26
N GLU A 295 -16.78 -3.33 -18.56
CA GLU A 295 -15.60 -3.92 -19.17
C GLU A 295 -14.44 -3.90 -18.19
N PRO A 296 -14.34 -4.91 -17.30
CA PRO A 296 -13.47 -4.87 -16.12
C PRO A 296 -11.98 -4.82 -16.43
N ASN A 297 -11.57 -5.24 -17.60
CA ASN A 297 -10.17 -5.29 -18.03
C ASN A 297 -9.77 -4.17 -19.01
N ASP A 298 -10.69 -3.29 -19.43
CA ASP A 298 -10.39 -2.12 -20.27
C ASP A 298 -9.83 -0.96 -19.44
N THR A 299 -8.55 -0.66 -19.60
CA THR A 299 -7.87 0.40 -18.85
C THR A 299 -8.21 1.81 -19.31
N ASN A 300 -8.80 1.97 -20.49
CA ASN A 300 -9.31 3.26 -20.96
C ASN A 300 -10.61 3.65 -20.26
N GLN A 301 -11.41 2.68 -19.86
CA GLN A 301 -12.68 2.92 -19.18
C GLN A 301 -12.56 2.87 -17.65
N LEU A 302 -11.70 1.99 -17.13
CA LEU A 302 -11.58 1.74 -15.70
C LEU A 302 -10.16 1.92 -15.20
N PHE A 303 -9.99 2.78 -14.19
CA PHE A 303 -8.72 2.89 -13.49
C PHE A 303 -8.45 1.67 -12.59
N HIS A 304 -9.48 1.01 -12.06
CA HIS A 304 -9.41 -0.29 -11.35
C HIS A 304 -10.79 -0.95 -11.27
N THR A 305 -10.80 -2.25 -10.92
CA THR A 305 -11.99 -3.12 -10.92
C THR A 305 -12.72 -3.20 -9.58
N ASN A 306 -12.30 -2.43 -8.56
CA ASN A 306 -12.99 -2.45 -7.26
C ASN A 306 -14.42 -1.90 -7.40
N THR A 307 -15.39 -2.71 -6.97
CA THR A 307 -16.81 -2.46 -7.13
C THR A 307 -17.53 -2.50 -5.79
N GLY A 308 -18.36 -1.49 -5.51
CA GLY A 308 -19.24 -1.43 -4.35
C GLY A 308 -20.68 -1.68 -4.75
N ILE A 309 -21.37 -2.59 -4.05
CA ILE A 309 -22.77 -2.90 -4.26
C ILE A 309 -23.52 -2.59 -2.96
N ILE A 310 -24.51 -1.70 -3.03
CA ILE A 310 -25.25 -1.25 -1.85
C ILE A 310 -26.75 -1.49 -2.05
N GLY A 311 -27.42 -1.90 -1.00
CA GLY A 311 -28.90 -2.02 -1.00
C GLY A 311 -29.44 -2.81 0.17
N THR A 312 -30.63 -2.50 0.58
CA THR A 312 -31.33 -3.17 1.67
C THR A 312 -31.60 -4.65 1.33
N MET A 313 -31.86 -5.48 2.35
CA MET A 313 -32.22 -6.87 2.19
C MET A 313 -33.45 -7.02 1.26
N GLY A 314 -33.44 -8.01 0.36
CA GLY A 314 -34.53 -8.31 -0.54
C GLY A 314 -34.61 -7.45 -1.81
N THR A 315 -33.72 -6.49 -2.03
CA THR A 315 -33.73 -5.61 -3.22
C THR A 315 -33.18 -6.26 -4.48
N GLY A 316 -32.45 -7.38 -4.37
CA GLY A 316 -31.93 -8.12 -5.52
C GLY A 316 -30.40 -8.26 -5.57
N LYS A 317 -29.66 -7.71 -4.59
CA LYS A 317 -28.18 -7.73 -4.56
C LYS A 317 -27.58 -9.11 -4.85
N THR A 318 -27.97 -10.15 -4.11
CA THR A 318 -27.42 -11.51 -4.28
C THR A 318 -27.71 -12.07 -5.69
N GLN A 319 -28.85 -11.75 -6.29
CA GLN A 319 -29.14 -12.15 -7.67
C GLN A 319 -28.24 -11.41 -8.68
N PHE A 320 -27.97 -10.15 -8.42
CA PHE A 320 -27.05 -9.35 -9.22
C PHE A 320 -25.60 -9.86 -9.07
N THR A 321 -25.12 -10.08 -7.84
CA THR A 321 -23.76 -10.59 -7.61
C THR A 321 -23.52 -11.97 -8.20
N LYS A 322 -24.49 -12.89 -8.07
CA LYS A 322 -24.42 -14.21 -8.74
C LYS A 322 -24.35 -14.09 -10.26
N SER A 323 -25.17 -13.22 -10.85
CA SER A 323 -25.12 -12.95 -12.30
C SER A 323 -23.75 -12.40 -12.71
N LEU A 324 -23.23 -11.43 -11.94
CA LEU A 324 -21.92 -10.83 -12.17
C LEU A 324 -20.79 -11.87 -12.17
N ILE A 325 -20.73 -12.71 -11.13
CA ILE A 325 -19.72 -13.78 -11.01
C ILE A 325 -19.85 -14.80 -12.13
N THR A 326 -21.07 -15.22 -12.47
CA THR A 326 -21.30 -16.18 -13.54
C THR A 326 -20.85 -15.63 -14.89
N GLN A 327 -21.15 -14.37 -15.21
CA GLN A 327 -20.70 -13.75 -16.44
C GLN A 327 -19.17 -13.64 -16.48
N LEU A 328 -18.52 -13.21 -15.38
CA LEU A 328 -17.06 -13.15 -15.27
C LEU A 328 -16.40 -14.51 -15.52
N TYR A 329 -17.00 -15.58 -14.99
CA TYR A 329 -16.55 -16.94 -15.21
C TYR A 329 -16.73 -17.39 -16.69
N CYS A 330 -17.87 -17.08 -17.29
CA CYS A 330 -18.12 -17.42 -18.71
C CYS A 330 -17.26 -16.62 -19.69
N GLU A 331 -16.98 -15.36 -19.39
CA GLU A 331 -16.22 -14.44 -20.26
C GLU A 331 -14.68 -14.50 -20.06
N GLN A 332 -14.18 -15.39 -19.18
CA GLN A 332 -12.76 -15.44 -18.83
C GLN A 332 -11.83 -15.75 -20.01
N ASN A 333 -12.33 -16.40 -21.07
CA ASN A 333 -11.60 -16.66 -22.30
C ASN A 333 -11.28 -15.41 -23.12
N LYS A 334 -11.95 -14.28 -22.82
CA LYS A 334 -11.67 -12.95 -23.40
C LYS A 334 -10.73 -12.10 -22.55
N ASN A 335 -10.19 -12.66 -21.48
CA ASN A 335 -9.20 -12.01 -20.63
C ASN A 335 -7.82 -12.03 -21.30
N VAL A 336 -6.93 -11.14 -20.86
CA VAL A 336 -5.53 -11.17 -21.32
C VAL A 336 -4.81 -12.35 -20.67
N GLY A 337 -4.13 -13.16 -21.50
CA GLY A 337 -3.36 -14.33 -21.08
C GLY A 337 -4.22 -15.59 -20.89
N ASP A 338 -3.56 -16.75 -20.80
CA ASP A 338 -4.18 -18.08 -20.83
C ASP A 338 -4.51 -18.63 -19.43
N THR A 339 -4.33 -17.82 -18.36
CA THR A 339 -4.57 -18.28 -16.99
C THR A 339 -6.05 -18.05 -16.61
N PRO A 340 -6.74 -19.07 -16.11
CA PRO A 340 -8.12 -18.91 -15.65
C PRO A 340 -8.26 -17.82 -14.60
N LEU A 341 -9.32 -17.02 -14.71
CA LEU A 341 -9.67 -16.02 -13.68
C LEU A 341 -10.04 -16.73 -12.37
N GLY A 342 -9.31 -16.43 -11.30
CA GLY A 342 -9.66 -16.94 -9.97
C GLY A 342 -10.63 -16.00 -9.26
N ILE A 343 -11.74 -16.53 -8.75
CA ILE A 343 -12.72 -15.74 -8.01
C ILE A 343 -12.89 -16.37 -6.63
N LEU A 344 -12.52 -15.62 -5.59
CA LEU A 344 -12.69 -15.99 -4.20
C LEU A 344 -13.97 -15.36 -3.65
N ILE A 345 -14.85 -16.16 -3.08
CA ILE A 345 -16.11 -15.70 -2.45
C ILE A 345 -16.08 -16.03 -0.96
N PHE A 346 -16.26 -15.03 -0.10
CA PHE A 346 -16.55 -15.23 1.31
C PHE A 346 -18.06 -15.18 1.51
N ASP A 347 -18.63 -16.33 1.89
CA ASP A 347 -20.08 -16.53 2.01
C ASP A 347 -20.51 -16.65 3.48
N TYR A 348 -21.00 -15.57 4.05
CA TYR A 348 -21.45 -15.53 5.45
C TYR A 348 -22.85 -16.11 5.68
N LYS A 349 -23.68 -16.22 4.62
CA LYS A 349 -25.09 -16.59 4.72
C LYS A 349 -25.46 -17.92 4.07
N GLY A 350 -24.53 -18.54 3.36
CA GLY A 350 -24.82 -19.75 2.59
C GLY A 350 -25.57 -19.46 1.28
N ASP A 351 -25.37 -18.28 0.71
CA ASP A 351 -25.99 -17.88 -0.56
C ASP A 351 -25.24 -18.42 -1.78
N TYR A 352 -24.01 -18.92 -1.63
CA TYR A 352 -23.16 -19.42 -2.72
C TYR A 352 -22.68 -20.85 -2.49
N ASN A 353 -23.12 -21.51 -1.42
CA ASN A 353 -22.68 -22.84 -1.05
C ASN A 353 -23.34 -23.96 -1.88
N GLU A 354 -23.03 -25.21 -1.54
CA GLU A 354 -23.50 -26.44 -2.25
C GLU A 354 -25.02 -26.54 -2.39
N SER A 355 -25.80 -25.95 -1.48
CA SER A 355 -27.27 -25.93 -1.56
C SER A 355 -27.82 -25.09 -2.72
N LYS A 356 -26.97 -24.26 -3.33
CA LYS A 356 -27.31 -23.39 -4.47
C LYS A 356 -26.88 -24.06 -5.79
N GLU A 357 -27.43 -25.23 -6.08
CA GLU A 357 -27.02 -26.07 -7.21
C GLU A 357 -26.95 -25.33 -8.55
N ASP A 358 -27.89 -24.43 -8.82
CA ASP A 358 -27.88 -23.65 -10.07
C ASP A 358 -26.65 -22.80 -10.20
N PHE A 359 -26.20 -22.14 -9.12
CA PHE A 359 -24.98 -21.32 -9.11
C PHE A 359 -23.72 -22.19 -9.26
N ILE A 360 -23.68 -23.30 -8.51
CA ILE A 360 -22.55 -24.24 -8.58
C ILE A 360 -22.41 -24.82 -9.99
N LYS A 361 -23.52 -25.23 -10.64
CA LYS A 361 -23.53 -25.74 -12.01
C LYS A 361 -23.10 -24.67 -13.02
N ALA A 362 -23.55 -23.41 -12.86
CA ALA A 362 -23.25 -22.32 -13.78
C ALA A 362 -21.78 -21.85 -13.71
N THR A 363 -21.12 -22.02 -12.57
CA THR A 363 -19.79 -21.49 -12.32
C THR A 363 -18.72 -22.55 -12.07
N ASN A 364 -19.12 -23.84 -11.98
CA ASN A 364 -18.27 -24.96 -11.57
C ASN A 364 -17.50 -24.63 -10.26
N ALA A 365 -18.20 -23.99 -9.31
CA ALA A 365 -17.58 -23.48 -8.10
C ALA A 365 -17.17 -24.63 -7.15
N THR A 366 -15.99 -24.48 -6.55
CA THR A 366 -15.52 -25.34 -5.46
C THR A 366 -15.89 -24.68 -4.13
N VAL A 367 -16.56 -25.43 -3.25
CA VAL A 367 -16.95 -24.94 -1.93
C VAL A 367 -16.00 -25.52 -0.89
N LEU A 368 -15.40 -24.64 -0.08
CA LEU A 368 -14.54 -24.95 1.05
C LEU A 368 -15.26 -24.54 2.34
N LYS A 369 -15.10 -25.35 3.38
CA LYS A 369 -15.60 -25.03 4.72
C LYS A 369 -14.44 -24.81 5.67
N PRO A 370 -14.59 -24.09 6.80
CA PRO A 370 -13.61 -23.99 7.88
C PRO A 370 -13.34 -25.34 8.57
N TYR A 371 -13.05 -26.35 7.79
CA TYR A 371 -12.74 -27.72 8.19
C TYR A 371 -11.79 -28.33 7.16
N HIS A 372 -10.58 -28.71 7.59
CA HIS A 372 -9.48 -29.18 6.72
C HIS A 372 -9.27 -28.28 5.49
N LEU A 373 -9.18 -26.96 5.74
CA LEU A 373 -8.90 -26.00 4.66
C LEU A 373 -7.58 -26.39 3.97
N PRO A 374 -7.59 -26.58 2.63
CA PRO A 374 -6.49 -27.19 1.91
C PRO A 374 -5.35 -26.20 1.62
N PHE A 375 -5.12 -25.23 2.51
CA PHE A 375 -4.01 -24.31 2.48
C PHE A 375 -3.37 -24.15 3.87
N ASN A 376 -2.08 -23.90 3.88
CA ASN A 376 -1.30 -23.80 5.12
C ASN A 376 -1.00 -22.32 5.43
N PRO A 377 -1.47 -21.76 6.58
CA PRO A 377 -1.17 -20.40 6.97
C PRO A 377 0.31 -20.12 7.23
N LEU A 378 1.11 -21.17 7.45
CA LEU A 378 2.54 -21.10 7.69
C LEU A 378 3.37 -21.40 6.44
N ALA A 379 2.74 -21.51 5.26
CA ALA A 379 3.46 -21.72 4.01
C ALA A 379 4.33 -20.51 3.66
N LEU A 380 5.58 -20.77 3.26
CA LEU A 380 6.52 -19.72 2.88
C LEU A 380 6.33 -19.31 1.42
N THR A 381 5.78 -18.14 1.20
CA THR A 381 5.56 -17.57 -0.16
C THR A 381 6.80 -16.80 -0.60
N LYS A 382 7.62 -17.42 -1.46
CA LYS A 382 8.79 -16.76 -2.05
C LYS A 382 8.34 -15.79 -3.15
N SER A 383 8.78 -14.54 -3.07
CA SER A 383 8.54 -13.52 -4.11
C SER A 383 9.76 -13.38 -5.02
N LYS A 384 9.56 -12.74 -6.21
CA LYS A 384 10.67 -12.39 -7.11
C LYS A 384 11.69 -11.47 -6.45
N VAL A 385 11.22 -10.60 -5.57
CA VAL A 385 12.08 -9.75 -4.72
C VAL A 385 12.41 -10.55 -3.47
N PHE A 386 13.68 -10.77 -3.21
CA PHE A 386 14.14 -11.50 -2.04
C PHE A 386 13.70 -10.78 -0.76
N LYS A 387 13.00 -11.51 0.12
CA LYS A 387 12.58 -11.02 1.43
C LYS A 387 13.41 -11.73 2.50
N PRO A 388 14.36 -11.06 3.15
CA PRO A 388 15.17 -11.68 4.19
C PRO A 388 14.29 -12.13 5.36
N LEU A 389 14.70 -13.19 6.06
CA LEU A 389 14.03 -13.71 7.25
C LEU A 389 12.54 -14.05 7.01
N LEU A 390 12.20 -14.58 5.84
CA LEU A 390 10.83 -14.90 5.43
C LEU A 390 10.03 -15.70 6.49
N PRO A 391 10.59 -16.73 7.16
CA PRO A 391 9.88 -17.45 8.23
C PRO A 391 9.46 -16.55 9.40
N ILE A 392 10.29 -15.57 9.78
CA ILE A 392 9.95 -14.59 10.84
C ILE A 392 8.78 -13.70 10.39
N HIS A 393 8.78 -13.26 9.14
CA HIS A 393 7.68 -12.45 8.62
C HIS A 393 6.37 -13.23 8.57
N THR A 394 6.41 -14.50 8.16
CA THR A 394 5.22 -15.36 8.12
C THR A 394 4.71 -15.67 9.53
N ALA A 395 5.61 -15.97 10.47
CA ALA A 395 5.27 -16.20 11.89
C ALA A 395 4.61 -14.95 12.51
N ASN A 396 5.18 -13.75 12.26
CA ASN A 396 4.58 -12.50 12.74
C ASN A 396 3.21 -12.23 12.13
N ALA A 397 3.03 -12.45 10.83
CA ALA A 397 1.73 -12.24 10.18
C ALA A 397 0.65 -13.14 10.83
N PHE A 398 0.92 -14.44 10.99
CA PHE A 398 -0.03 -15.34 11.63
C PHE A 398 -0.30 -14.98 13.10
N LYS A 399 0.76 -14.66 13.87
CA LYS A 399 0.66 -14.22 15.27
C LYS A 399 -0.18 -12.93 15.38
N ASP A 400 0.08 -11.94 14.53
CA ASP A 400 -0.63 -10.65 14.58
C ASP A 400 -2.13 -10.82 14.24
N THR A 401 -2.44 -11.69 13.26
CA THR A 401 -3.81 -12.01 12.88
C THR A 401 -4.55 -12.71 14.02
N LEU A 402 -3.96 -13.74 14.62
CA LEU A 402 -4.54 -14.44 15.76
C LEU A 402 -4.70 -13.51 16.98
N SER A 403 -3.70 -12.66 17.21
CA SER A 403 -3.72 -11.70 18.31
C SER A 403 -4.83 -10.68 18.18
N LYS A 404 -5.11 -10.23 16.97
CA LYS A 404 -6.19 -9.27 16.70
C LYS A 404 -7.56 -9.90 16.94
N VAL A 405 -7.77 -11.12 16.48
CA VAL A 405 -9.07 -11.81 16.61
C VAL A 405 -9.37 -12.20 18.05
N TYR A 406 -8.37 -12.70 18.79
CA TYR A 406 -8.56 -13.22 20.16
C TYR A 406 -8.07 -12.27 21.26
N GLY A 407 -7.62 -11.07 20.92
CA GLY A 407 -7.17 -10.08 21.91
C GLY A 407 -5.95 -10.52 22.72
N LEU A 408 -4.96 -11.18 22.07
CA LEU A 408 -3.79 -11.74 22.79
C LEU A 408 -2.88 -10.63 23.33
N GLY A 409 -2.53 -10.73 24.62
CA GLY A 409 -1.57 -9.84 25.26
C GLY A 409 -0.11 -10.11 24.83
N PRO A 410 0.84 -9.20 25.13
CA PRO A 410 2.22 -9.28 24.64
C PRO A 410 2.94 -10.60 24.99
N LYS A 411 2.70 -11.16 26.19
CA LYS A 411 3.30 -12.46 26.57
C LYS A 411 2.78 -13.61 25.72
N GLN A 412 1.47 -13.66 25.49
CA GLN A 412 0.81 -14.67 24.67
C GLN A 412 1.26 -14.59 23.21
N GLN A 413 1.42 -13.38 22.69
CA GLN A 413 1.96 -13.13 21.35
C GLN A 413 3.38 -13.67 21.22
N ASN A 414 4.23 -13.43 22.22
CA ASN A 414 5.60 -13.95 22.21
C ASN A 414 5.64 -15.47 22.30
N THR A 415 4.81 -16.07 23.15
CA THR A 415 4.67 -17.52 23.26
C THR A 415 4.27 -18.15 21.94
N LEU A 416 3.20 -17.62 21.30
CA LEU A 416 2.75 -18.11 19.99
C LEU A 416 3.84 -17.96 18.92
N PHE A 417 4.50 -16.79 18.87
CA PHE A 417 5.60 -16.56 17.93
C PHE A 417 6.72 -17.57 18.11
N GLN A 418 7.12 -17.84 19.35
CA GLN A 418 8.20 -18.82 19.62
C GLN A 418 7.79 -20.23 19.20
N CYS A 419 6.56 -20.67 19.52
CA CYS A 419 6.06 -21.98 19.08
C CYS A 419 6.08 -22.10 17.53
N ILE A 420 5.77 -21.04 16.81
CA ILE A 420 5.83 -21.07 15.34
C ILE A 420 7.27 -21.16 14.84
N ILE A 421 8.21 -20.42 15.44
CA ILE A 421 9.63 -20.48 15.05
C ILE A 421 10.20 -21.87 15.35
N ASP A 422 9.87 -22.47 16.50
CA ASP A 422 10.29 -23.81 16.87
C ASP A 422 9.67 -24.87 15.94
N ALA A 423 8.43 -24.67 15.50
CA ALA A 423 7.80 -25.49 14.47
C ALA A 423 8.55 -25.43 13.13
N TYR A 424 8.99 -24.24 12.69
CA TYR A 424 9.85 -24.13 11.52
C TYR A 424 11.19 -24.85 11.72
N ALA A 425 11.83 -24.66 12.88
CA ALA A 425 13.11 -25.31 13.20
C ALA A 425 12.97 -26.84 13.20
N SER A 426 11.85 -27.39 13.71
CA SER A 426 11.58 -28.84 13.70
C SER A 426 11.48 -29.43 12.28
N ARG A 427 11.17 -28.58 11.28
CA ARG A 427 11.18 -28.95 9.85
C ARG A 427 12.50 -28.60 9.15
N GLY A 428 13.53 -28.20 9.91
CA GLY A 428 14.83 -27.79 9.38
C GLY A 428 14.79 -26.45 8.63
N ILE A 429 13.77 -25.63 8.87
CA ILE A 429 13.63 -24.29 8.28
C ILE A 429 14.22 -23.28 9.25
N LEU A 430 15.33 -22.67 8.87
CA LEU A 430 16.06 -21.67 9.67
C LEU A 430 15.85 -20.28 9.08
N PRO A 431 15.43 -19.27 9.87
CA PRO A 431 15.17 -17.92 9.36
C PRO A 431 16.33 -17.28 8.60
N GLY A 432 17.56 -17.47 9.07
CA GLY A 432 18.78 -16.92 8.45
C GLY A 432 19.35 -17.75 7.30
N ASN A 433 18.74 -18.89 6.94
CA ASN A 433 19.23 -19.77 5.87
C ASN A 433 18.19 -19.91 4.74
N PRO A 434 18.25 -19.10 3.68
CA PRO A 434 17.26 -19.12 2.59
C PRO A 434 17.14 -20.46 1.86
N SER A 435 18.20 -21.28 1.80
CA SER A 435 18.16 -22.61 1.18
C SER A 435 17.32 -23.61 1.98
N SER A 436 17.13 -23.38 3.28
CA SER A 436 16.27 -24.21 4.11
C SER A 436 14.76 -23.95 3.90
N TRP A 437 14.40 -22.85 3.25
CA TRP A 437 12.99 -22.45 3.06
C TRP A 437 12.28 -23.28 1.97
N ASP A 438 13.00 -24.17 1.27
CA ASP A 438 12.43 -25.14 0.34
C ASP A 438 11.92 -26.41 1.06
N ASN A 439 12.26 -26.57 2.33
CA ASN A 439 11.72 -27.65 3.14
C ASN A 439 10.20 -27.48 3.32
N THR A 440 9.51 -28.60 3.54
CA THR A 440 8.07 -28.60 3.79
C THR A 440 7.76 -27.82 5.06
N PRO A 441 6.94 -26.75 4.98
CA PRO A 441 6.62 -25.93 6.15
C PRO A 441 5.81 -26.71 7.20
N PRO A 442 5.88 -26.32 8.49
CA PRO A 442 5.03 -26.91 9.52
C PRO A 442 3.57 -26.58 9.26
N THR A 443 2.66 -27.41 9.73
CA THR A 443 1.23 -27.14 9.78
C THR A 443 0.84 -26.52 11.12
N PHE A 444 -0.42 -26.06 11.24
CA PHE A 444 -0.94 -25.56 12.51
C PHE A 444 -0.86 -26.65 13.61
N ASP A 445 -1.10 -27.92 13.28
CA ASP A 445 -1.01 -29.06 14.21
C ASP A 445 0.40 -29.24 14.77
N THR A 446 1.42 -28.97 13.97
CA THR A 446 2.82 -28.97 14.46
C THR A 446 3.01 -27.89 15.54
N VAL A 447 2.49 -26.67 15.31
CA VAL A 447 2.57 -25.56 16.27
C VAL A 447 1.75 -25.88 17.52
N TYR A 448 0.54 -26.40 17.35
CA TYR A 448 -0.32 -26.81 18.47
C TYR A 448 0.33 -27.90 19.32
N SER A 449 0.95 -28.90 18.70
CA SER A 449 1.63 -29.97 19.41
C SER A 449 2.81 -29.45 20.26
N LEU A 450 3.61 -28.53 19.75
CA LEU A 450 4.69 -27.89 20.51
C LEU A 450 4.13 -27.06 21.67
N TYR A 451 3.09 -26.27 21.41
CA TYR A 451 2.38 -25.50 22.43
C TYR A 451 1.79 -26.40 23.53
N ALA A 452 1.12 -27.51 23.14
CA ALA A 452 0.43 -28.39 24.07
C ALA A 452 1.39 -29.20 24.94
N ASN A 453 2.58 -29.55 24.45
CA ASN A 453 3.57 -30.35 25.16
C ASN A 453 4.53 -29.50 26.00
N ASP A 454 4.53 -28.22 25.90
CA ASP A 454 5.35 -27.31 26.72
C ASP A 454 4.71 -27.14 28.12
N GLU A 455 5.35 -27.66 29.16
CA GLU A 455 4.90 -27.59 30.54
C GLU A 455 5.07 -26.20 31.17
N GLU A 456 5.93 -25.34 30.60
CA GLU A 456 6.18 -23.99 31.10
C GLU A 456 5.07 -22.99 30.67
N ILE A 457 4.33 -23.34 29.64
CA ILE A 457 3.25 -22.50 29.11
C ILE A 457 1.98 -22.68 29.96
N LYS A 458 1.45 -21.55 30.44
CA LYS A 458 0.14 -21.53 31.12
C LYS A 458 -0.99 -21.71 30.07
N LYS A 459 -1.81 -22.76 30.27
CA LYS A 459 -2.87 -23.17 29.32
C LYS A 459 -4.27 -22.78 29.80
N ASN A 460 -4.44 -21.62 30.41
CA ASN A 460 -5.71 -21.14 30.95
C ASN A 460 -5.99 -19.66 30.60
N ASP A 461 -5.57 -19.23 29.42
CA ASP A 461 -5.70 -17.84 28.96
C ASP A 461 -6.32 -17.79 27.54
N SER A 462 -6.42 -16.59 26.97
CA SER A 462 -6.99 -16.41 25.64
C SER A 462 -6.18 -17.08 24.53
N LEU A 463 -4.87 -17.30 24.70
CA LEU A 463 -4.08 -18.06 23.73
C LEU A 463 -4.49 -19.54 23.76
N ALA A 464 -4.63 -20.14 24.96
CA ALA A 464 -5.12 -21.50 25.09
C ALA A 464 -6.48 -21.69 24.43
N ALA A 465 -7.43 -20.80 24.72
CA ALA A 465 -8.76 -20.86 24.13
C ALA A 465 -8.74 -20.76 22.59
N ALA A 466 -7.87 -19.91 22.03
CA ALA A 466 -7.69 -19.77 20.59
C ALA A 466 -7.07 -21.02 19.95
N MET A 467 -6.00 -21.54 20.54
CA MET A 467 -5.27 -22.70 20.02
C MET A 467 -6.11 -23.96 20.09
N ASP A 468 -6.79 -24.20 21.23
CA ASP A 468 -7.67 -25.35 21.43
C ASP A 468 -8.89 -25.30 20.49
N LYS A 469 -9.48 -24.12 20.28
CA LYS A 469 -10.61 -23.95 19.38
C LYS A 469 -10.23 -24.31 17.94
N LEU A 470 -9.12 -23.76 17.43
CA LEU A 470 -8.66 -24.04 16.06
C LEU A 470 -8.33 -25.51 15.85
N PHE A 471 -7.72 -26.15 16.86
CA PHE A 471 -7.37 -27.57 16.82
C PHE A 471 -8.63 -28.44 16.87
N GLN A 472 -9.56 -28.19 17.79
CA GLN A 472 -10.78 -28.97 17.95
C GLN A 472 -11.73 -28.88 16.73
N PHE A 473 -11.77 -27.71 16.09
CA PHE A 473 -12.53 -27.53 14.84
C PHE A 473 -11.81 -28.08 13.61
N GLN A 474 -10.56 -28.55 13.75
CA GLN A 474 -9.75 -29.07 12.64
C GLN A 474 -9.76 -28.11 11.42
N VAL A 475 -9.54 -26.80 11.69
CA VAL A 475 -9.75 -25.76 10.69
C VAL A 475 -8.80 -25.91 9.50
N PHE A 476 -7.53 -26.26 9.76
CA PHE A 476 -6.52 -26.39 8.73
C PHE A 476 -6.16 -27.85 8.46
N GLU A 477 -5.69 -28.13 7.25
CA GLU A 477 -5.21 -29.45 6.85
C GLU A 477 -3.95 -29.84 7.65
N GLU A 478 -3.97 -31.02 8.26
CA GLU A 478 -2.88 -31.55 9.08
C GLU A 478 -1.67 -31.99 8.24
N ASN A 479 -1.97 -32.55 7.06
CA ASN A 479 -0.95 -33.06 6.17
C ASN A 479 -0.42 -31.95 5.25
N ALA A 480 0.80 -31.48 5.53
CA ALA A 480 1.45 -30.46 4.72
C ALA A 480 1.55 -30.83 3.23
N GLY A 481 1.65 -32.13 2.89
CA GLY A 481 1.69 -32.60 1.51
C GLY A 481 0.36 -32.54 0.79
N ALA A 482 -0.79 -32.42 1.51
CA ALA A 482 -2.11 -32.24 0.95
C ALA A 482 -2.46 -30.75 0.76
N THR A 483 -1.69 -29.83 1.33
CA THR A 483 -1.92 -28.39 1.18
C THR A 483 -1.43 -27.87 -0.17
N LYS A 484 -2.13 -26.86 -0.68
CA LYS A 484 -1.79 -26.12 -1.90
C LYS A 484 -1.65 -24.64 -1.57
N SER A 485 -0.98 -23.90 -2.45
CA SER A 485 -1.03 -22.44 -2.35
C SER A 485 -2.46 -21.94 -2.62
N LEU A 486 -2.86 -20.85 -2.01
CA LEU A 486 -4.18 -20.28 -2.22
C LEU A 486 -4.40 -19.91 -3.71
N PHE A 487 -3.37 -19.43 -4.41
CA PHE A 487 -3.47 -19.08 -5.83
C PHE A 487 -3.57 -20.29 -6.76
N GLU A 488 -3.07 -21.47 -6.34
CA GLU A 488 -3.31 -22.73 -7.05
C GLU A 488 -4.74 -23.23 -6.87
N LEU A 489 -5.34 -23.02 -5.70
CA LEU A 489 -6.75 -23.32 -5.44
C LEU A 489 -7.65 -22.36 -6.22
N LEU A 490 -7.27 -21.08 -6.34
CA LEU A 490 -8.05 -20.05 -7.04
C LEU A 490 -7.85 -20.11 -8.57
N LYS A 491 -8.25 -21.26 -9.17
CA LYS A 491 -8.38 -21.45 -10.61
C LYS A 491 -9.84 -21.64 -10.92
N GLY A 492 -10.58 -20.57 -11.19
CA GLY A 492 -12.04 -20.55 -11.28
C GLY A 492 -12.70 -20.03 -10.01
N VAL A 493 -13.94 -20.39 -9.75
CA VAL A 493 -14.73 -19.89 -8.62
C VAL A 493 -14.52 -20.77 -7.40
N VAL A 494 -14.08 -20.17 -6.28
CA VAL A 494 -13.90 -20.83 -4.99
C VAL A 494 -14.69 -20.08 -3.94
N VAL A 495 -15.56 -20.78 -3.24
CA VAL A 495 -16.39 -20.27 -2.15
C VAL A 495 -15.84 -20.78 -0.82
N ILE A 496 -15.58 -19.87 0.12
CA ILE A 496 -15.37 -20.24 1.52
C ILE A 496 -16.70 -20.02 2.24
N ASP A 497 -17.39 -21.15 2.54
CA ASP A 497 -18.68 -21.15 3.24
C ASP A 497 -18.46 -20.94 4.73
N LEU A 498 -18.69 -19.73 5.20
CA LEU A 498 -18.57 -19.32 6.60
C LEU A 498 -19.90 -19.41 7.36
N SER A 499 -20.97 -19.83 6.68
CA SER A 499 -22.31 -19.85 7.26
C SER A 499 -22.42 -20.85 8.43
N GLY A 500 -23.01 -20.40 9.54
CA GLY A 500 -23.20 -21.23 10.73
C GLY A 500 -21.96 -21.38 11.65
N TYR A 501 -20.83 -20.80 11.31
CA TYR A 501 -19.66 -20.73 12.20
C TYR A 501 -19.72 -19.51 13.10
N ASP A 502 -19.04 -19.59 14.25
CA ASP A 502 -18.90 -18.49 15.20
C ASP A 502 -18.16 -17.30 14.55
N ALA A 503 -18.48 -16.08 15.00
CA ALA A 503 -17.94 -14.85 14.43
C ALA A 503 -16.40 -14.77 14.48
N ASP A 504 -15.77 -15.27 15.55
CA ASP A 504 -14.30 -15.29 15.69
C ASP A 504 -13.64 -16.28 14.71
N ILE A 505 -14.25 -17.45 14.44
CA ILE A 505 -13.79 -18.37 13.41
C ILE A 505 -13.95 -17.74 12.02
N GLN A 506 -15.10 -17.12 11.76
CA GLN A 506 -15.32 -16.41 10.48
C GLN A 506 -14.26 -15.34 10.27
N SER A 507 -14.05 -14.45 11.26
CA SER A 507 -13.09 -13.37 11.19
C SER A 507 -11.64 -13.87 11.03
N LEU A 508 -11.28 -14.94 11.72
CA LEU A 508 -9.96 -15.53 11.63
C LEU A 508 -9.66 -16.11 10.23
N ILE A 509 -10.60 -16.93 9.69
CA ILE A 509 -10.44 -17.53 8.37
C ILE A 509 -10.30 -16.46 7.30
N VAL A 510 -11.12 -15.43 7.37
CA VAL A 510 -11.06 -14.31 6.43
C VAL A 510 -9.72 -13.58 6.55
N ALA A 511 -9.28 -13.24 7.75
CA ALA A 511 -8.03 -12.52 7.97
C ALA A 511 -6.82 -13.30 7.44
N ILE A 512 -6.71 -14.59 7.80
CA ILE A 512 -5.62 -15.47 7.33
C ILE A 512 -5.66 -15.62 5.81
N THR A 513 -6.85 -15.84 5.24
CA THR A 513 -7.00 -15.99 3.78
C THR A 513 -6.58 -14.71 3.05
N LEU A 514 -6.94 -13.53 3.56
CA LEU A 514 -6.54 -12.26 2.97
C LEU A 514 -5.03 -11.99 3.10
N ASP A 515 -4.41 -12.36 4.22
CA ASP A 515 -2.96 -12.23 4.41
C ASP A 515 -2.19 -13.14 3.44
N LEU A 516 -2.62 -14.39 3.29
CA LEU A 516 -2.08 -15.32 2.29
C LEU A 516 -2.31 -14.80 0.87
N PHE A 517 -3.53 -14.32 0.58
CA PHE A 517 -3.87 -13.77 -0.72
C PHE A 517 -2.95 -12.60 -1.09
N TYR A 518 -2.77 -11.63 -0.17
CA TYR A 518 -1.91 -10.47 -0.41
C TYR A 518 -0.45 -10.88 -0.62
N SER A 519 0.07 -11.79 0.19
CA SER A 519 1.44 -12.31 0.07
C SER A 519 1.66 -12.98 -1.29
N GLN A 520 0.72 -13.84 -1.72
CA GLN A 520 0.81 -14.56 -2.99
C GLN A 520 0.54 -13.66 -4.20
N MET A 521 -0.31 -12.62 -4.05
CA MET A 521 -0.49 -11.58 -5.05
C MET A 521 0.83 -10.87 -5.37
N GLN A 522 1.57 -10.46 -4.33
CA GLN A 522 2.88 -9.83 -4.52
C GLN A 522 3.90 -10.78 -5.14
N ALA A 523 3.90 -12.05 -4.74
CA ALA A 523 4.80 -13.06 -5.28
C ALA A 523 4.54 -13.38 -6.76
N ALA A 524 3.28 -13.35 -7.20
CA ALA A 524 2.90 -13.57 -8.59
C ALA A 524 3.43 -12.47 -9.52
N GLY A 525 3.61 -11.25 -9.00
CA GLY A 525 4.09 -10.09 -9.76
C GLY A 525 3.00 -9.41 -10.59
N SER A 526 3.39 -8.37 -11.31
CA SER A 526 2.48 -7.51 -12.07
C SER A 526 1.72 -8.26 -13.16
N SER A 527 0.45 -7.88 -13.38
CA SER A 527 -0.41 -8.44 -14.41
C SER A 527 0.01 -8.03 -15.82
N LYS A 528 -0.28 -8.87 -16.81
CA LYS A 528 0.02 -8.59 -18.20
C LYS A 528 -0.87 -7.49 -18.77
N LEU A 529 -0.34 -6.77 -19.76
CA LEU A 529 -1.09 -5.79 -20.56
C LEU A 529 -1.03 -6.23 -22.02
N ASP A 530 -2.14 -6.13 -22.73
CA ASP A 530 -2.25 -6.30 -24.16
C ASP A 530 -3.09 -5.15 -24.74
N GLY A 531 -2.43 -4.21 -25.39
CA GLY A 531 -3.04 -2.95 -25.80
C GLY A 531 -3.69 -2.20 -24.63
N GLN A 532 -4.99 -1.97 -24.73
CA GLN A 532 -5.78 -1.31 -23.68
C GLN A 532 -6.28 -2.26 -22.60
N TYR A 533 -6.09 -3.57 -22.75
CA TYR A 533 -6.62 -4.56 -21.83
C TYR A 533 -5.56 -5.01 -20.84
N ARG A 534 -5.95 -4.99 -19.56
CA ARG A 534 -5.16 -5.53 -18.44
C ARG A 534 -5.68 -6.91 -18.06
N GLN A 535 -4.78 -7.87 -17.86
CA GLN A 535 -5.13 -9.18 -17.34
C GLN A 535 -5.79 -9.05 -15.95
N LEU A 536 -6.99 -9.60 -15.81
CA LEU A 536 -7.58 -9.89 -14.50
C LEU A 536 -7.09 -11.25 -14.03
N THR A 537 -6.37 -11.27 -12.92
CA THR A 537 -5.80 -12.50 -12.36
C THR A 537 -6.71 -13.11 -11.32
N LYS A 538 -7.19 -12.29 -10.38
CA LYS A 538 -8.03 -12.70 -9.26
C LYS A 538 -9.09 -11.63 -8.92
N LEU A 539 -10.25 -12.10 -8.43
CA LEU A 539 -11.29 -11.26 -7.86
C LEU A 539 -11.68 -11.79 -6.47
N ILE A 540 -12.00 -10.88 -5.55
CA ILE A 540 -12.54 -11.22 -4.23
C ILE A 540 -13.95 -10.66 -4.15
N LEU A 541 -14.93 -11.53 -3.94
CA LEU A 541 -16.30 -11.13 -3.58
C LEU A 541 -16.53 -11.33 -2.09
N VAL A 542 -16.99 -10.28 -1.43
CA VAL A 542 -17.53 -10.36 -0.07
C VAL A 542 -18.99 -9.93 -0.12
N ASP A 543 -19.90 -10.86 0.05
CA ASP A 543 -21.33 -10.55 0.22
C ASP A 543 -21.62 -10.39 1.72
N GLU A 544 -22.50 -9.45 2.07
CA GLU A 544 -22.73 -8.99 3.45
C GLU A 544 -21.43 -8.50 4.12
N ALA A 545 -20.72 -7.64 3.40
CA ALA A 545 -19.41 -7.13 3.80
C ALA A 545 -19.42 -6.23 5.04
N ASP A 546 -20.56 -5.95 5.65
CA ASP A 546 -20.73 -5.17 6.87
C ASP A 546 -19.99 -5.78 8.07
N ASN A 547 -20.13 -7.07 8.31
CA ASN A 547 -19.39 -7.77 9.35
C ASN A 547 -17.88 -7.76 9.06
N PHE A 548 -17.54 -7.98 7.81
CA PHE A 548 -16.17 -8.04 7.31
C PHE A 548 -15.44 -6.70 7.40
N MET A 549 -16.07 -5.59 6.96
CA MET A 549 -15.43 -4.29 6.93
C MET A 549 -15.29 -3.64 8.32
N SER A 550 -16.20 -3.96 9.25
CA SER A 550 -16.12 -3.48 10.65
C SER A 550 -14.89 -4.02 11.39
N GLU A 551 -14.37 -5.18 11.01
CA GLU A 551 -13.17 -5.79 11.57
C GLU A 551 -11.86 -5.08 11.15
N GLY A 552 -11.89 -4.29 10.06
CA GLY A 552 -10.75 -3.47 9.63
C GLY A 552 -9.52 -4.29 9.24
N PHE A 553 -9.66 -5.27 8.33
CA PHE A 553 -8.54 -6.12 7.88
C PHE A 553 -7.45 -5.34 7.15
N PRO A 554 -6.19 -5.29 7.66
CA PRO A 554 -5.11 -4.54 7.01
C PRO A 554 -4.78 -5.04 5.60
N ALA A 555 -4.85 -6.36 5.37
CA ALA A 555 -4.60 -6.96 4.06
C ALA A 555 -5.63 -6.52 3.01
N LEU A 556 -6.92 -6.40 3.38
CA LEU A 556 -7.95 -5.90 2.47
C LEU A 556 -7.64 -4.49 1.98
N LYS A 557 -7.23 -3.60 2.88
CA LYS A 557 -6.88 -2.21 2.54
C LYS A 557 -5.71 -2.16 1.55
N LYS A 558 -4.72 -3.02 1.75
CA LYS A 558 -3.58 -3.16 0.81
C LYS A 558 -4.03 -3.71 -0.54
N ILE A 559 -4.88 -4.74 -0.56
CA ILE A 559 -5.42 -5.33 -1.79
C ILE A 559 -6.23 -4.29 -2.57
N LEU A 560 -7.10 -3.52 -1.92
CA LEU A 560 -7.87 -2.46 -2.55
C LEU A 560 -6.99 -1.37 -3.18
N LYS A 561 -5.89 -1.02 -2.51
CA LYS A 561 -4.96 0.02 -2.94
C LYS A 561 -4.02 -0.43 -4.05
N GLU A 562 -3.47 -1.64 -3.94
CA GLU A 562 -2.35 -2.12 -4.76
C GLU A 562 -2.80 -3.15 -5.81
N GLY A 563 -3.95 -3.79 -5.62
CA GLY A 563 -4.42 -4.93 -6.42
C GLY A 563 -4.46 -4.68 -7.92
N ARG A 564 -4.70 -3.43 -8.35
CA ARG A 564 -4.71 -3.07 -9.78
C ARG A 564 -3.44 -3.51 -10.52
N GLU A 565 -2.28 -3.27 -9.93
CA GLU A 565 -0.99 -3.62 -10.54
C GLU A 565 -0.87 -5.12 -10.82
N PHE A 566 -1.46 -5.91 -9.94
CA PHE A 566 -1.43 -7.38 -9.98
C PHE A 566 -2.64 -7.98 -10.73
N GLY A 567 -3.51 -7.14 -11.30
CA GLY A 567 -4.74 -7.58 -11.96
C GLY A 567 -5.78 -8.13 -10.98
N VAL A 568 -5.77 -7.63 -9.74
CA VAL A 568 -6.70 -8.04 -8.68
C VAL A 568 -7.75 -6.96 -8.46
N GLY A 569 -9.01 -7.37 -8.34
CA GLY A 569 -10.12 -6.50 -7.97
C GLY A 569 -10.94 -7.06 -6.82
N THR A 570 -11.80 -6.22 -6.24
CA THR A 570 -12.72 -6.59 -5.16
C THR A 570 -14.15 -6.20 -5.50
N ILE A 571 -15.10 -7.01 -5.08
CA ILE A 571 -16.53 -6.74 -5.16
C ILE A 571 -17.07 -6.82 -3.73
N LEU A 572 -17.45 -5.67 -3.17
CA LEU A 572 -17.92 -5.57 -1.80
C LEU A 572 -19.41 -5.23 -1.80
N SER A 573 -20.24 -6.15 -1.31
CA SER A 573 -21.69 -6.00 -1.25
C SER A 573 -22.14 -5.81 0.20
N THR A 574 -22.88 -4.74 0.48
CA THR A 574 -23.36 -4.41 1.83
C THR A 574 -24.72 -3.74 1.82
N GLN A 575 -25.33 -3.60 3.01
CA GLN A 575 -26.64 -2.95 3.15
C GLN A 575 -26.55 -1.42 3.26
N PHE A 576 -25.42 -0.87 3.77
CA PHE A 576 -25.29 0.55 4.05
C PHE A 576 -23.90 1.08 3.66
N LEU A 577 -23.87 2.30 3.15
CA LEU A 577 -22.59 2.95 2.78
C LEU A 577 -21.66 3.15 3.97
N LYS A 578 -22.19 3.41 5.17
CA LYS A 578 -21.41 3.61 6.40
C LYS A 578 -20.45 2.43 6.71
N HIS A 579 -20.74 1.22 6.19
CA HIS A 579 -19.89 0.05 6.39
C HIS A 579 -18.57 0.15 5.63
N PHE A 580 -18.48 0.98 4.61
CA PHE A 580 -17.22 1.26 3.93
C PHE A 580 -16.25 2.12 4.76
N GLY A 581 -16.68 2.55 5.96
CA GLY A 581 -15.85 3.27 6.90
C GLY A 581 -15.84 4.78 6.71
N SER A 582 -15.08 5.46 7.55
CA SER A 582 -14.88 6.90 7.51
C SER A 582 -13.46 7.26 7.94
N GLY A 583 -12.93 8.37 7.47
CA GLY A 583 -11.58 8.81 7.84
C GLY A 583 -10.48 7.98 7.20
N GLU A 584 -9.55 7.43 7.99
CA GLU A 584 -8.42 6.65 7.50
C GLU A 584 -8.81 5.23 7.04
N ASP A 585 -9.88 4.68 7.62
CA ASP A 585 -10.41 3.36 7.28
C ASP A 585 -11.52 3.42 6.22
N ASP A 586 -11.52 4.47 5.41
CA ASP A 586 -12.49 4.68 4.34
C ASP A 586 -12.12 3.85 3.10
N TYR A 587 -12.72 2.65 3.00
CA TYR A 587 -12.57 1.77 1.85
C TYR A 587 -13.22 2.32 0.57
N ALA A 588 -14.23 3.18 0.72
CA ALA A 588 -14.98 3.73 -0.40
C ALA A 588 -14.12 4.60 -1.33
N LYS A 589 -13.00 5.14 -0.83
CA LYS A 589 -12.01 5.88 -1.65
C LYS A 589 -11.40 5.06 -2.77
N TYR A 590 -11.37 3.73 -2.59
CA TYR A 590 -10.76 2.79 -3.55
C TYR A 590 -11.80 2.15 -4.47
N ILE A 591 -13.06 2.62 -4.45
CA ILE A 591 -14.15 2.07 -5.26
C ILE A 591 -14.54 3.09 -6.33
N LEU A 592 -14.52 2.68 -7.59
CA LEU A 592 -14.88 3.52 -8.72
C LEU A 592 -16.17 3.08 -9.42
N THR A 593 -16.54 1.81 -9.28
CA THR A 593 -17.79 1.28 -9.81
C THR A 593 -18.77 1.05 -8.68
N TRP A 594 -19.95 1.66 -8.78
CA TRP A 594 -21.00 1.54 -7.79
C TRP A 594 -22.28 1.00 -8.40
N VAL A 595 -22.93 0.08 -7.71
CA VAL A 595 -24.25 -0.44 -8.01
C VAL A 595 -25.13 -0.22 -6.79
N VAL A 596 -26.09 0.70 -6.89
CA VAL A 596 -26.89 1.13 -5.75
C VAL A 596 -28.35 0.66 -5.99
N HIS A 597 -28.79 -0.30 -5.22
CA HIS A 597 -30.19 -0.73 -5.14
C HIS A 597 -30.95 0.16 -4.17
N ASN A 598 -32.23 -0.14 -3.89
CA ASN A 598 -32.99 0.57 -2.87
C ASN A 598 -32.31 0.47 -1.50
N VAL A 599 -32.08 1.61 -0.85
CA VAL A 599 -31.47 1.70 0.48
C VAL A 599 -32.44 2.35 1.45
N ALA A 600 -32.79 1.61 2.52
CA ALA A 600 -33.76 2.09 3.51
C ALA A 600 -33.23 3.30 4.30
N ASP A 601 -31.99 3.23 4.81
CA ASP A 601 -31.34 4.26 5.61
C ASP A 601 -30.30 5.03 4.76
N LEU A 602 -30.79 5.71 3.71
CA LEU A 602 -29.96 6.51 2.81
C LEU A 602 -29.90 7.94 3.33
N LYS A 603 -28.70 8.54 3.33
CA LYS A 603 -28.47 9.95 3.62
C LYS A 603 -28.11 10.72 2.35
N ALA A 604 -28.41 12.02 2.28
CA ALA A 604 -28.03 12.84 1.14
C ALA A 604 -26.50 12.85 0.93
N ALA A 605 -25.71 12.90 2.02
CA ALA A 605 -24.26 12.81 1.95
C ALA A 605 -23.74 11.50 1.34
N ASP A 606 -24.47 10.39 1.50
CA ASP A 606 -24.10 9.10 0.90
C ASP A 606 -24.22 9.18 -0.64
N VAL A 607 -25.26 9.85 -1.14
CA VAL A 607 -25.49 10.06 -2.57
C VAL A 607 -24.40 10.97 -3.15
N GLU A 608 -24.15 12.09 -2.48
CA GLU A 608 -23.11 13.06 -2.86
C GLU A 608 -21.74 12.38 -2.97
N PHE A 609 -21.41 11.52 -2.01
CA PHE A 609 -20.16 10.79 -1.97
C PHE A 609 -20.05 9.75 -3.11
N VAL A 610 -21.03 8.86 -3.26
CA VAL A 610 -21.02 7.76 -4.24
C VAL A 610 -21.03 8.30 -5.66
N PHE A 611 -21.90 9.28 -5.94
CA PHE A 611 -22.09 9.80 -7.29
C PHE A 611 -21.22 11.03 -7.60
N LYS A 612 -20.46 11.54 -6.59
CA LYS A 612 -19.60 12.73 -6.71
C LYS A 612 -20.36 13.93 -7.25
N THR A 613 -21.58 14.16 -6.72
CA THR A 613 -22.41 15.31 -7.03
C THR A 613 -22.10 16.46 -6.08
N GLU A 614 -22.41 17.68 -6.49
CA GLU A 614 -22.30 18.84 -5.60
C GLU A 614 -23.30 18.73 -4.45
N SER A 615 -22.85 19.17 -3.26
CA SER A 615 -23.69 19.10 -2.06
C SER A 615 -24.98 19.91 -2.24
N LYS A 616 -26.11 19.28 -1.89
CA LYS A 616 -27.45 19.84 -1.99
C LYS A 616 -27.87 20.28 -3.42
N SER A 617 -27.20 19.75 -4.44
CA SER A 617 -27.57 19.99 -5.83
C SER A 617 -28.92 19.33 -6.18
N THR A 618 -29.59 19.83 -7.23
CA THR A 618 -30.81 19.23 -7.77
C THR A 618 -30.54 17.78 -8.22
N GLU A 619 -29.36 17.52 -8.79
CA GLU A 619 -28.93 16.19 -9.21
C GLU A 619 -28.83 15.23 -8.01
N SER A 620 -28.17 15.65 -6.92
CA SER A 620 -28.08 14.85 -5.68
C SER A 620 -29.45 14.53 -5.11
N GLN A 621 -30.37 15.52 -5.09
CA GLN A 621 -31.73 15.32 -4.58
C GLN A 621 -32.55 14.38 -5.49
N THR A 622 -32.39 14.48 -6.81
CA THR A 622 -33.06 13.58 -7.77
C THR A 622 -32.58 12.15 -7.57
N LEU A 623 -31.25 11.92 -7.55
CA LEU A 623 -30.67 10.60 -7.30
C LEU A 623 -31.10 10.01 -5.95
N TYR A 624 -31.18 10.82 -4.91
CA TYR A 624 -31.68 10.39 -3.60
C TYR A 624 -33.13 9.85 -3.69
N ASN A 625 -34.02 10.60 -4.36
CA ASN A 625 -35.41 10.21 -4.53
C ASN A 625 -35.54 8.95 -5.42
N ASP A 626 -34.76 8.89 -6.50
CA ASP A 626 -34.73 7.76 -7.41
C ASP A 626 -34.29 6.48 -6.71
N ILE A 627 -33.22 6.53 -5.90
CA ILE A 627 -32.74 5.37 -5.11
C ILE A 627 -33.83 4.88 -4.16
N LYS A 628 -34.53 5.78 -3.48
CA LYS A 628 -35.63 5.44 -2.58
C LYS A 628 -36.83 4.80 -3.30
N ALA A 629 -37.05 5.16 -4.56
CA ALA A 629 -38.15 4.68 -5.41
C ALA A 629 -37.80 3.39 -6.20
N LEU A 630 -36.54 2.92 -6.14
CA LEU A 630 -36.11 1.73 -6.87
C LEU A 630 -36.96 0.50 -6.53
N LYS A 631 -37.39 -0.20 -7.56
CA LYS A 631 -38.10 -1.48 -7.45
C LYS A 631 -37.08 -2.62 -7.22
N LYS A 632 -37.57 -3.77 -6.81
CA LYS A 632 -36.74 -4.98 -6.73
C LYS A 632 -36.09 -5.29 -8.10
N HIS A 633 -34.83 -5.70 -8.11
CA HIS A 633 -34.02 -5.95 -9.32
C HIS A 633 -33.86 -4.69 -10.22
N HIS A 634 -33.82 -3.52 -9.60
CA HIS A 634 -33.43 -2.28 -10.26
C HIS A 634 -32.33 -1.61 -9.44
N SER A 635 -31.42 -0.97 -10.13
CA SER A 635 -30.30 -0.26 -9.49
C SER A 635 -29.91 1.02 -10.27
N ILE A 636 -29.22 1.91 -9.61
CA ILE A 636 -28.50 3.00 -10.26
C ILE A 636 -27.03 2.62 -10.29
N VAL A 637 -26.46 2.60 -11.48
CA VAL A 637 -25.08 2.17 -11.72
C VAL A 637 -24.24 3.37 -12.11
N LYS A 638 -23.06 3.50 -11.47
CA LYS A 638 -22.00 4.44 -11.86
C LYS A 638 -20.72 3.66 -12.14
N ILE A 639 -20.27 3.70 -13.38
CA ILE A 639 -19.01 3.08 -13.83
C ILE A 639 -17.97 4.20 -14.00
N SER A 640 -16.96 4.22 -13.11
CA SER A 640 -15.87 5.20 -13.16
C SER A 640 -16.39 6.66 -13.25
N THR A 641 -16.02 7.38 -14.31
CA THR A 641 -16.40 8.78 -14.57
C THR A 641 -17.70 8.91 -15.37
N GLN A 642 -18.34 7.81 -15.78
CA GLN A 642 -19.59 7.85 -16.55
C GLN A 642 -20.74 8.43 -15.72
N LYS A 643 -21.74 9.00 -16.40
CA LYS A 643 -22.97 9.44 -15.74
C LYS A 643 -23.74 8.25 -15.16
N PRO A 644 -24.39 8.42 -14.01
CA PRO A 644 -25.24 7.39 -13.43
C PRO A 644 -26.32 6.92 -14.42
N LYS A 645 -26.55 5.61 -14.47
CA LYS A 645 -27.59 4.99 -15.30
C LYS A 645 -28.57 4.25 -14.42
N TYR A 646 -29.86 4.41 -14.68
CA TYR A 646 -30.94 3.67 -14.04
C TYR A 646 -31.20 2.39 -14.83
N ILE A 647 -30.98 1.22 -14.21
CA ILE A 647 -31.08 -0.06 -14.91
C ILE A 647 -32.07 -1.01 -14.27
N GLN A 648 -32.64 -1.90 -15.09
CA GLN A 648 -33.19 -3.16 -14.67
C GLN A 648 -32.06 -4.18 -14.69
N ASP A 649 -31.74 -4.75 -13.53
CA ASP A 649 -30.61 -5.66 -13.35
C ASP A 649 -30.77 -6.94 -14.20
N LYS A 650 -29.64 -7.44 -14.70
CA LYS A 650 -29.55 -8.81 -15.24
C LYS A 650 -29.50 -9.78 -14.06
N ALA A 651 -30.64 -10.28 -13.60
CA ALA A 651 -30.72 -11.20 -12.47
C ALA A 651 -30.15 -12.59 -12.81
N PHE A 652 -29.55 -13.28 -11.83
CA PHE A 652 -28.93 -14.59 -12.05
C PHE A 652 -29.90 -15.64 -12.63
N TRP A 653 -31.15 -15.69 -12.14
CA TRP A 653 -32.13 -16.64 -12.67
C TRP A 653 -32.45 -16.40 -14.15
N GLN A 654 -32.42 -15.18 -14.65
CA GLN A 654 -32.57 -14.86 -16.07
C GLN A 654 -31.35 -15.36 -16.86
N LEU A 655 -30.16 -15.02 -16.40
CA LEU A 655 -28.90 -15.48 -17.00
C LEU A 655 -28.85 -17.03 -17.04
N TYR A 656 -29.19 -17.68 -15.94
CA TYR A 656 -29.16 -19.14 -15.85
C TYR A 656 -30.12 -19.81 -16.80
N SER A 657 -31.30 -19.23 -17.03
CA SER A 657 -32.23 -19.73 -18.04
C SER A 657 -31.73 -19.60 -19.47
N GLU A 658 -30.90 -18.60 -19.76
CA GLU A 658 -30.24 -18.42 -21.05
C GLU A 658 -29.05 -19.39 -21.27
N LEU A 659 -28.39 -19.80 -20.16
CA LEU A 659 -27.23 -20.72 -20.22
C LEU A 659 -27.68 -22.22 -20.30
N LYS A 660 -28.91 -22.52 -19.97
CA LYS A 660 -29.40 -23.91 -20.13
C LYS A 660 -29.50 -24.23 -21.62
N PRO A 661 -28.85 -25.28 -22.13
CA PRO A 661 -29.18 -25.81 -23.44
C PRO A 661 -30.64 -26.32 -23.41
N ASP A 662 -31.36 -26.04 -24.47
CA ASP A 662 -32.75 -26.57 -24.69
C ASP A 662 -32.84 -28.09 -24.56
#